data_03fb2178a2f78b98501794371c9364ca
#
_entry.id   03fb2178a2f78b98501794371c9364ca
#
_cell.length_a   1.000
_cell.length_b   1.000
_cell.length_c   1.000
_cell.angle_alpha   90.00
_cell.angle_beta   90.00
_cell.angle_gamma   90.00
#
_symmetry.space_group_name_H-M   'P 1'
#
loop_
_entity.id
_entity.type
_entity.pdbx_description
1 polymer ?
#
loop_
_entity_poly.entity_id
_entity_poly.type
_entity_poly.pdbx_seq_one_letter_code
_entity_poly.pdbx_strand_id
1 'polypeptide(L)'
;MAHKKDYKPEDILFPEQRIVQSELVHEMKSSYIDYAMSVIVGRALPDVRDGLKPVHRRILYAMYEDGLTSDKPFKKSATCVGDVLGRYHPHGDASVYDAMVRLAQDFSMRYPLVDGHGNFGSVDGDPPAAYRYTEARMSKLCNEMLRDIDKDTVDWDPNFDESRKEPRVLPSRFPNLLVNGSSGIAVGMATNIPPHNLTEVIDACVCILENPEAELADLMEYIKGPDFPTKGIIMGRSGIRAAYATGRGKITVRARTEFEEFGQNRERIIVTELPYQVNKRQLIAAMAEQVRDKRLEGISDIRDETDRNGMRVVIELKKDANPQVVLNRLFAQTQMQTTFGVTMLALVNNQQQPKILSLRHMLDEYLAYQEQIITRRTQYDLKKALERQHVLQGLLIAEDNIDAVIKTIRESYDNAKERLMERFNLSEIQAQVVLDMQLKRLQGLEREKLEAEYEELEKRIAYYRELLADEEKLKGVLKDELIAIRDKFGDARLTEIQDVEDEIDIEDLIEEEQCVFTLSHAGYCKRVPASTYRSQKRGGRGVTGQTLKEEDFVEGVFAASTHDYILFFTNLGKVHRRKGYQIPEAGRTARGTNLVNILPFEPGEKVTAGLTVHEFDEDHLVLVTKKGTVKRLELSSLNTARKAGIRALTLSDGDELIAVMKTDGHQNIMLASKNGMAICFDENDVRVMGRDAAGVRGMMLDADDEIVGAGIAAEGKQLLSVTEFGYGKRTAIEEYMRLGEDGRRHVQQRGGKGLKNYNLTAKTGALAGVAIVDDTDDVMLIESGGVLIRMAAADINVYKRDTQGVILMRVEQGNRVISIEPLAREEDAAADAEEV
;
A
#
# COMPACT_ATOMS: atom_id res chain seq x y z
N MET A 1 7.66 -45.42 -4.97
CA MET A 1 6.74 -46.30 -5.75
C MET A 1 5.51 -46.53 -4.88
N ALA A 2 4.42 -45.87 -5.16
CA ALA A 2 3.16 -46.06 -4.47
C ALA A 2 2.52 -47.35 -5.00
N HIS A 3 2.22 -48.30 -4.11
CA HIS A 3 1.51 -49.51 -4.44
C HIS A 3 0.11 -49.16 -4.98
N LYS A 4 -0.12 -49.41 -6.28
CA LYS A 4 -1.48 -49.50 -6.83
C LYS A 4 -2.22 -50.63 -6.07
N LYS A 5 -3.19 -50.25 -5.25
CA LYS A 5 -4.20 -51.19 -4.77
C LYS A 5 -5.17 -51.43 -5.93
N ASP A 6 -5.05 -52.59 -6.59
CA ASP A 6 -6.08 -53.02 -7.50
C ASP A 6 -7.34 -53.38 -6.70
N TYR A 7 -8.38 -52.61 -6.87
CA TYR A 7 -9.71 -52.92 -6.33
C TYR A 7 -10.28 -54.12 -7.04
N LYS A 8 -10.73 -55.12 -6.28
CA LYS A 8 -11.40 -56.27 -6.84
C LYS A 8 -12.86 -55.89 -7.21
N PRO A 9 -13.43 -56.50 -8.29
CA PRO A 9 -14.83 -56.26 -8.66
C PRO A 9 -15.85 -56.47 -7.53
N GLU A 10 -15.49 -57.31 -6.54
CA GLU A 10 -16.28 -57.65 -5.36
C GLU A 10 -16.37 -56.51 -4.33
N ASP A 11 -15.50 -55.53 -4.42
CA ASP A 11 -15.48 -54.36 -3.52
C ASP A 11 -16.38 -53.20 -4.02
N ILE A 12 -17.04 -53.37 -5.19
CA ILE A 12 -17.89 -52.33 -5.78
C ILE A 12 -19.36 -52.58 -5.35
N LEU A 13 -19.78 -51.85 -4.33
CA LEU A 13 -21.18 -51.87 -3.83
C LEU A 13 -22.22 -51.35 -4.84
N PHE A 14 -21.80 -50.56 -5.82
CA PHE A 14 -22.66 -50.00 -6.87
C PHE A 14 -21.99 -50.14 -8.25
N PRO A 15 -22.52 -50.99 -9.15
CA PRO A 15 -21.90 -51.32 -10.46
C PRO A 15 -21.76 -50.10 -11.41
N GLU A 16 -22.55 -49.06 -11.24
CA GLU A 16 -22.54 -47.84 -12.07
C GLU A 16 -21.67 -46.70 -11.48
N GLN A 17 -21.08 -46.87 -10.30
CA GLN A 17 -20.24 -45.83 -9.73
C GLN A 17 -18.88 -45.74 -10.42
N ARG A 18 -18.46 -44.52 -10.69
CA ARG A 18 -17.13 -44.20 -11.18
C ARG A 18 -16.21 -43.89 -10.01
N ILE A 19 -15.26 -44.78 -9.71
CA ILE A 19 -14.22 -44.55 -8.71
C ILE A 19 -13.10 -43.77 -9.34
N VAL A 20 -12.88 -42.55 -8.87
CA VAL A 20 -11.74 -41.68 -9.27
C VAL A 20 -10.72 -41.71 -8.15
N GLN A 21 -9.46 -42.06 -8.46
CA GLN A 21 -8.36 -41.95 -7.49
C GLN A 21 -7.99 -40.48 -7.35
N SER A 22 -8.11 -39.91 -6.14
CA SER A 22 -7.60 -38.58 -5.78
C SER A 22 -6.53 -38.74 -4.69
N GLU A 23 -5.42 -38.07 -4.83
CA GLU A 23 -4.39 -37.98 -3.78
C GLU A 23 -4.91 -37.11 -2.62
N LEU A 24 -4.97 -37.67 -1.41
CA LEU A 24 -5.43 -36.95 -0.22
C LEU A 24 -4.71 -35.61 0.00
N VAL A 25 -3.40 -35.58 -0.28
CA VAL A 25 -2.59 -34.35 -0.13
C VAL A 25 -3.01 -33.28 -1.14
N HIS A 26 -3.33 -33.67 -2.37
CA HIS A 26 -3.78 -32.75 -3.41
C HIS A 26 -5.17 -32.19 -3.08
N GLU A 27 -6.10 -33.08 -2.69
CA GLU A 27 -7.46 -32.71 -2.32
C GLU A 27 -7.48 -31.77 -1.10
N MET A 28 -6.69 -32.09 -0.07
CA MET A 28 -6.58 -31.26 1.13
C MET A 28 -6.01 -29.88 0.81
N LYS A 29 -4.98 -29.76 -0.06
CA LYS A 29 -4.42 -28.48 -0.47
C LYS A 29 -5.42 -27.65 -1.25
N SER A 30 -6.11 -28.23 -2.23
CA SER A 30 -7.11 -27.55 -3.05
C SER A 30 -8.25 -27.04 -2.18
N SER A 31 -8.88 -27.94 -1.39
CA SER A 31 -10.00 -27.58 -0.52
C SER A 31 -9.63 -26.54 0.56
N TYR A 32 -8.38 -26.60 1.09
CA TYR A 32 -7.92 -25.60 2.05
C TYR A 32 -7.71 -24.23 1.41
N ILE A 33 -7.19 -24.18 0.18
CA ILE A 33 -7.04 -22.91 -0.57
C ILE A 33 -8.41 -22.31 -0.87
N ASP A 34 -9.36 -23.11 -1.33
CA ASP A 34 -10.72 -22.66 -1.64
C ASP A 34 -11.42 -22.12 -0.39
N TYR A 35 -11.30 -22.85 0.74
CA TYR A 35 -11.79 -22.37 2.03
C TYR A 35 -11.12 -21.07 2.48
N ALA A 36 -9.79 -20.99 2.39
CA ALA A 36 -9.04 -19.80 2.76
C ALA A 36 -9.47 -18.58 1.93
N MET A 37 -9.60 -18.74 0.61
CA MET A 37 -10.06 -17.69 -0.29
C MET A 37 -11.49 -17.25 0.04
N SER A 38 -12.39 -18.19 0.30
CA SER A 38 -13.76 -17.88 0.72
C SER A 38 -13.81 -17.08 2.01
N VAL A 39 -12.98 -17.42 3.01
CA VAL A 39 -12.91 -16.68 4.27
C VAL A 39 -12.27 -15.31 4.11
N ILE A 40 -11.21 -15.21 3.31
CA ILE A 40 -10.48 -13.93 3.09
C ILE A 40 -11.38 -12.94 2.37
N VAL A 41 -11.94 -13.32 1.22
CA VAL A 41 -12.70 -12.40 0.34
C VAL A 41 -14.17 -12.32 0.78
N GLY A 42 -14.78 -13.44 1.12
CA GLY A 42 -16.24 -13.56 1.34
C GLY A 42 -16.70 -13.35 2.79
N ARG A 43 -15.81 -13.15 3.77
CA ARG A 43 -16.22 -13.14 5.19
C ARG A 43 -15.49 -12.14 6.08
N ALA A 44 -14.14 -12.21 6.14
CA ALA A 44 -13.38 -11.63 7.24
C ALA A 44 -12.84 -10.24 6.97
N LEU A 45 -12.46 -9.93 5.73
CA LEU A 45 -11.82 -8.67 5.39
C LEU A 45 -12.79 -7.65 4.80
N PRO A 46 -12.61 -6.35 5.13
CA PRO A 46 -13.38 -5.26 4.54
C PRO A 46 -12.85 -4.90 3.15
N ASP A 47 -13.73 -4.39 2.28
CA ASP A 47 -13.34 -3.71 1.04
C ASP A 47 -12.83 -2.30 1.37
N VAL A 48 -11.74 -1.86 0.74
CA VAL A 48 -11.13 -0.55 0.98
C VAL A 48 -12.08 0.60 0.62
N ARG A 49 -12.98 0.41 -0.34
CA ARG A 49 -13.86 1.44 -0.90
C ARG A 49 -15.04 1.80 0.00
N ASP A 50 -15.71 0.80 0.59
CA ASP A 50 -16.87 1.02 1.47
C ASP A 50 -16.65 0.63 2.93
N GLY A 51 -15.50 0.01 3.25
CA GLY A 51 -15.14 -0.38 4.61
C GLY A 51 -15.98 -1.50 5.21
N LEU A 52 -16.77 -2.20 4.40
CA LEU A 52 -17.72 -3.20 4.87
C LEU A 52 -17.27 -4.62 4.56
N LYS A 53 -17.58 -5.52 5.47
CA LYS A 53 -17.58 -6.96 5.19
C LYS A 53 -18.89 -7.34 4.47
N PRO A 54 -18.92 -8.48 3.75
CA PRO A 54 -20.12 -8.89 3.01
C PRO A 54 -21.40 -8.93 3.85
N VAL A 55 -21.34 -9.44 5.09
CA VAL A 55 -22.51 -9.50 5.98
C VAL A 55 -23.06 -8.12 6.32
N HIS A 56 -22.19 -7.13 6.61
CA HIS A 56 -22.60 -5.77 6.92
C HIS A 56 -23.24 -5.10 5.69
N ARG A 57 -22.62 -5.27 4.52
CA ARG A 57 -23.14 -4.74 3.25
C ARG A 57 -24.53 -5.29 2.94
N ARG A 58 -24.73 -6.59 3.11
CA ARG A 58 -26.01 -7.26 2.89
C ARG A 58 -27.08 -6.79 3.87
N ILE A 59 -26.73 -6.55 5.15
CA ILE A 59 -27.65 -5.99 6.13
C ILE A 59 -28.11 -4.60 5.71
N LEU A 60 -27.19 -3.69 5.37
CA LEU A 60 -27.55 -2.32 5.01
C LEU A 60 -28.34 -2.29 3.69
N TYR A 61 -27.97 -3.12 2.74
CA TYR A 61 -28.69 -3.20 1.46
C TYR A 61 -30.11 -3.76 1.62
N ALA A 62 -30.31 -4.82 2.42
CA ALA A 62 -31.65 -5.34 2.71
C ALA A 62 -32.52 -4.30 3.43
N MET A 63 -31.95 -3.55 4.40
CA MET A 63 -32.67 -2.45 5.05
C MET A 63 -33.09 -1.38 4.04
N TYR A 64 -32.25 -1.07 3.07
CA TYR A 64 -32.55 -0.09 2.01
C TYR A 64 -33.69 -0.57 1.11
N GLU A 65 -33.65 -1.83 0.60
CA GLU A 65 -34.72 -2.42 -0.22
C GLU A 65 -36.08 -2.43 0.52
N ASP A 66 -36.05 -2.70 1.83
CA ASP A 66 -37.26 -2.70 2.65
C ASP A 66 -37.74 -1.30 3.04
N GLY A 67 -37.04 -0.26 2.58
CA GLY A 67 -37.38 1.13 2.88
C GLY A 67 -37.23 1.50 4.34
N LEU A 68 -36.30 0.83 5.10
CA LEU A 68 -36.03 1.08 6.51
C LEU A 68 -35.07 2.27 6.70
N THR A 69 -35.35 3.36 6.02
CA THR A 69 -34.53 4.57 6.09
C THR A 69 -34.78 5.32 7.41
N SER A 70 -33.87 6.25 7.75
CA SER A 70 -33.86 6.96 9.04
C SER A 70 -35.12 7.82 9.30
N ASP A 71 -35.89 8.14 8.26
CA ASP A 71 -37.15 8.90 8.32
C ASP A 71 -38.40 8.04 8.53
N LYS A 72 -38.24 6.72 8.44
CA LYS A 72 -39.33 5.75 8.59
C LYS A 72 -39.41 5.19 10.00
N PRO A 73 -40.58 4.64 10.40
CA PRO A 73 -40.71 3.94 11.67
C PRO A 73 -39.77 2.77 11.82
N PHE A 74 -39.40 2.44 13.05
CA PHE A 74 -38.65 1.23 13.38
C PHE A 74 -39.43 -0.02 12.99
N LYS A 75 -38.71 -1.06 12.55
CA LYS A 75 -39.26 -2.41 12.39
C LYS A 75 -38.53 -3.41 13.30
N LYS A 76 -39.19 -4.52 13.60
CA LYS A 76 -38.56 -5.60 14.38
C LYS A 76 -37.27 -6.08 13.73
N SER A 77 -36.24 -6.23 14.53
CA SER A 77 -34.95 -6.76 14.05
C SER A 77 -35.09 -8.12 13.38
N ALA A 78 -36.07 -8.92 13.85
CA ALA A 78 -36.42 -10.22 13.24
C ALA A 78 -36.79 -10.11 11.76
N THR A 79 -37.43 -9.06 11.34
CA THR A 79 -37.79 -8.83 9.93
C THR A 79 -36.52 -8.63 9.10
N CYS A 80 -35.67 -7.72 9.52
CA CYS A 80 -34.40 -7.44 8.81
C CYS A 80 -33.51 -8.69 8.75
N VAL A 81 -33.32 -9.42 9.86
CA VAL A 81 -32.54 -10.65 9.92
C VAL A 81 -33.11 -11.71 8.97
N GLY A 82 -34.44 -11.89 8.95
CA GLY A 82 -35.14 -12.82 8.06
C GLY A 82 -34.94 -12.48 6.58
N ASP A 83 -35.05 -11.22 6.21
CA ASP A 83 -34.86 -10.75 4.84
C ASP A 83 -33.43 -10.92 4.36
N VAL A 84 -32.43 -10.63 5.22
CA VAL A 84 -31.01 -10.87 4.91
C VAL A 84 -30.72 -12.35 4.69
N LEU A 85 -31.23 -13.24 5.56
CA LEU A 85 -31.04 -14.69 5.44
C LEU A 85 -31.69 -15.24 4.18
N GLY A 86 -32.94 -14.86 3.94
CA GLY A 86 -33.72 -15.39 2.81
C GLY A 86 -33.26 -14.88 1.44
N ARG A 87 -32.64 -13.69 1.39
CA ARG A 87 -32.31 -13.05 0.11
C ARG A 87 -30.82 -13.07 -0.23
N TYR A 88 -29.92 -12.93 0.77
CA TYR A 88 -28.51 -12.60 0.50
C TYR A 88 -27.48 -13.41 1.28
N HIS A 89 -27.76 -13.83 2.52
CA HIS A 89 -26.74 -14.38 3.40
C HIS A 89 -27.16 -15.71 4.02
N PRO A 90 -26.93 -16.86 3.36
CA PRO A 90 -27.43 -18.19 3.79
C PRO A 90 -26.58 -18.77 4.94
N HIS A 91 -26.54 -18.07 6.09
CA HIS A 91 -25.80 -18.48 7.30
C HIS A 91 -26.73 -18.41 8.53
N GLY A 92 -26.19 -18.67 9.72
CA GLY A 92 -27.00 -18.65 10.95
C GLY A 92 -27.57 -17.26 11.30
N ASP A 93 -28.83 -17.23 11.76
CA ASP A 93 -29.54 -16.01 12.17
C ASP A 93 -28.83 -15.23 13.27
N ALA A 94 -28.23 -15.94 14.24
CA ALA A 94 -27.45 -15.31 15.30
C ALA A 94 -26.28 -14.49 14.74
N SER A 95 -25.57 -14.99 13.73
CA SER A 95 -24.42 -14.28 13.16
C SER A 95 -24.83 -12.98 12.44
N VAL A 96 -25.96 -12.98 11.75
CA VAL A 96 -26.52 -11.79 11.10
C VAL A 96 -27.01 -10.79 12.14
N TYR A 97 -27.70 -11.26 13.18
CA TYR A 97 -28.19 -10.40 14.27
C TYR A 97 -27.03 -9.76 15.03
N ASP A 98 -26.01 -10.53 15.42
CA ASP A 98 -24.82 -10.01 16.13
C ASP A 98 -24.06 -8.97 15.28
N ALA A 99 -23.97 -9.17 13.97
CA ALA A 99 -23.39 -8.19 13.07
C ALA A 99 -24.22 -6.89 13.03
N MET A 100 -25.54 -7.00 12.95
CA MET A 100 -26.45 -5.84 12.97
C MET A 100 -26.41 -5.11 14.31
N VAL A 101 -26.37 -5.85 15.41
CA VAL A 101 -26.22 -5.29 16.78
C VAL A 101 -24.96 -4.46 16.88
N ARG A 102 -23.83 -4.98 16.39
CA ARG A 102 -22.57 -4.26 16.43
C ARG A 102 -22.60 -2.95 15.63
N LEU A 103 -23.32 -2.91 14.51
CA LEU A 103 -23.51 -1.68 13.72
C LEU A 103 -24.37 -0.63 14.45
N ALA A 104 -25.13 -1.01 15.49
CA ALA A 104 -25.96 -0.12 16.29
C ALA A 104 -25.33 0.30 17.62
N GLN A 105 -24.23 -0.35 18.06
CA GLN A 105 -23.59 -0.05 19.34
C GLN A 105 -22.73 1.20 19.27
N ASP A 106 -23.04 2.21 20.06
CA ASP A 106 -22.30 3.48 20.15
C ASP A 106 -20.92 3.36 20.82
N PHE A 107 -20.69 2.28 21.58
CA PHE A 107 -19.38 1.92 22.16
C PHE A 107 -18.53 1.01 21.27
N SER A 108 -19.08 0.49 20.17
CA SER A 108 -18.37 -0.33 19.18
C SER A 108 -18.06 0.43 17.89
N MET A 109 -18.99 1.29 17.46
CA MET A 109 -18.90 2.09 16.24
C MET A 109 -18.72 3.55 16.59
N ARG A 110 -17.72 4.22 15.98
CA ARG A 110 -17.54 5.65 16.18
C ARG A 110 -18.72 6.46 15.62
N TYR A 111 -19.28 5.98 14.51
CA TYR A 111 -20.49 6.49 13.86
C TYR A 111 -21.40 5.32 13.51
N PRO A 112 -22.39 4.98 14.38
CA PRO A 112 -23.30 3.87 14.14
C PRO A 112 -24.03 3.99 12.79
N LEU A 113 -24.14 2.87 12.08
CA LEU A 113 -24.84 2.79 10.80
C LEU A 113 -26.29 2.29 10.94
N VAL A 114 -26.60 1.65 12.06
CA VAL A 114 -27.94 1.20 12.42
C VAL A 114 -28.42 1.99 13.62
N ASP A 115 -29.66 2.47 13.58
CA ASP A 115 -30.37 3.09 14.68
C ASP A 115 -31.23 2.01 15.34
N GLY A 116 -30.86 1.65 16.58
CA GLY A 116 -31.46 0.55 17.34
C GLY A 116 -32.42 1.06 18.43
N HIS A 117 -33.54 0.41 18.60
CA HIS A 117 -34.50 0.66 19.69
C HIS A 117 -34.70 -0.60 20.55
N GLY A 118 -34.35 -0.51 21.82
CA GLY A 118 -34.34 -1.62 22.77
C GLY A 118 -32.96 -1.87 23.37
N ASN A 119 -32.72 -3.08 23.88
CA ASN A 119 -31.41 -3.45 24.44
C ASN A 119 -30.53 -4.09 23.37
N PHE A 120 -29.48 -3.35 22.96
CA PHE A 120 -28.44 -3.78 22.02
C PHE A 120 -27.11 -4.14 22.70
N GLY A 121 -27.15 -4.51 23.98
CA GLY A 121 -25.97 -4.83 24.78
C GLY A 121 -25.40 -3.62 25.52
N SER A 122 -24.31 -3.83 26.26
CA SER A 122 -23.64 -2.80 27.05
C SER A 122 -22.12 -2.97 27.08
N VAL A 123 -21.41 -1.94 27.56
CA VAL A 123 -19.94 -1.98 27.79
C VAL A 123 -19.56 -3.04 28.84
N ASP A 124 -20.51 -3.49 29.66
CA ASP A 124 -20.34 -4.58 30.61
C ASP A 124 -20.31 -5.97 29.96
N GLY A 125 -20.54 -6.03 28.65
CA GLY A 125 -20.60 -7.28 27.91
C GLY A 125 -21.94 -8.00 28.08
N ASP A 126 -22.98 -7.29 28.50
CA ASP A 126 -24.33 -7.87 28.49
C ASP A 126 -24.77 -8.14 27.06
N PRO A 127 -25.34 -9.33 26.79
CA PRO A 127 -25.83 -9.66 25.47
C PRO A 127 -27.03 -8.79 25.07
N PRO A 128 -27.24 -8.55 23.77
CA PRO A 128 -28.45 -7.87 23.30
C PRO A 128 -29.69 -8.72 23.64
N ALA A 129 -30.84 -8.08 23.74
CA ALA A 129 -32.10 -8.79 23.82
C ALA A 129 -32.34 -9.58 22.50
N ALA A 130 -33.10 -10.67 22.56
CA ALA A 130 -33.40 -11.46 21.37
C ALA A 130 -34.06 -10.57 20.28
N TYR A 131 -33.73 -10.84 19.00
CA TYR A 131 -34.10 -10.01 17.85
C TYR A 131 -35.63 -9.83 17.66
N ARG A 132 -36.45 -10.66 18.28
CA ARG A 132 -37.91 -10.48 18.31
C ARG A 132 -38.40 -9.33 19.21
N TYR A 133 -37.54 -8.87 20.13
CA TYR A 133 -37.87 -7.76 21.05
C TYR A 133 -37.29 -6.42 20.59
N THR A 134 -36.11 -6.44 19.93
CA THR A 134 -35.48 -5.23 19.45
C THR A 134 -36.05 -4.75 18.11
N GLU A 135 -35.89 -3.46 17.86
CA GLU A 135 -36.29 -2.82 16.61
C GLU A 135 -35.12 -2.04 16.02
N ALA A 136 -35.06 -1.94 14.70
CA ALA A 136 -33.97 -1.30 14.01
C ALA A 136 -34.42 -0.56 12.75
N ARG A 137 -33.63 0.41 12.35
CA ARG A 137 -33.68 1.11 11.05
C ARG A 137 -32.28 1.65 10.72
N MET A 138 -32.10 2.16 9.51
CA MET A 138 -30.85 2.81 9.13
C MET A 138 -30.65 4.11 9.91
N SER A 139 -29.41 4.42 10.29
CA SER A 139 -29.06 5.73 10.84
C SER A 139 -29.09 6.82 9.75
N LYS A 140 -29.07 8.10 10.14
CA LYS A 140 -29.01 9.22 9.19
C LYS A 140 -27.75 9.19 8.33
N LEU A 141 -26.62 8.84 8.91
CA LEU A 141 -25.35 8.74 8.19
C LEU A 141 -25.33 7.55 7.23
N CYS A 142 -25.98 6.42 7.59
CA CYS A 142 -26.08 5.25 6.74
C CYS A 142 -26.76 5.54 5.40
N ASN A 143 -27.68 6.52 5.34
CA ASN A 143 -28.28 6.91 4.05
C ASN A 143 -27.24 7.42 3.04
N GLU A 144 -26.14 8.02 3.51
CA GLU A 144 -25.04 8.47 2.63
C GLU A 144 -24.17 7.30 2.12
N MET A 145 -24.21 6.12 2.77
CA MET A 145 -23.57 4.91 2.26
C MET A 145 -24.22 4.35 1.01
N LEU A 146 -25.56 4.50 0.90
CA LEU A 146 -26.40 3.90 -0.13
C LEU A 146 -26.93 4.92 -1.15
N ARG A 147 -26.63 6.20 -0.93
CA ARG A 147 -27.11 7.27 -1.81
C ARG A 147 -26.64 7.06 -3.24
N ASP A 148 -27.55 7.27 -4.18
CA ASP A 148 -27.35 7.10 -5.63
C ASP A 148 -27.06 5.65 -6.09
N ILE A 149 -27.32 4.63 -5.25
CA ILE A 149 -27.14 3.21 -5.63
C ILE A 149 -28.00 2.80 -6.83
N ASP A 150 -29.17 3.43 -7.01
CA ASP A 150 -30.11 3.16 -8.11
C ASP A 150 -29.68 3.82 -9.44
N LYS A 151 -28.57 4.57 -9.44
CA LYS A 151 -28.07 5.29 -10.62
C LYS A 151 -26.91 4.58 -11.33
N ASP A 152 -26.90 3.25 -11.30
CA ASP A 152 -25.84 2.42 -11.90
C ASP A 152 -24.42 2.78 -11.46
N THR A 153 -24.27 3.23 -10.21
CA THR A 153 -23.01 3.67 -9.64
C THR A 153 -22.09 2.52 -9.23
N VAL A 154 -22.63 1.33 -8.95
CA VAL A 154 -21.91 0.15 -8.45
C VAL A 154 -22.13 -1.06 -9.36
N ASP A 155 -21.24 -2.04 -9.22
CA ASP A 155 -21.39 -3.33 -9.89
C ASP A 155 -22.27 -4.26 -9.06
N TRP A 156 -22.99 -5.14 -9.75
CA TRP A 156 -23.95 -6.07 -9.16
C TRP A 156 -23.52 -7.50 -9.42
N ASP A 157 -23.52 -8.31 -8.38
CA ASP A 157 -23.31 -9.75 -8.45
C ASP A 157 -24.64 -10.51 -8.21
N PRO A 158 -24.80 -11.73 -8.73
CA PRO A 158 -25.91 -12.58 -8.34
C PRO A 158 -25.77 -12.96 -6.86
N ASN A 159 -26.91 -13.11 -6.17
CA ASN A 159 -26.95 -13.67 -4.83
C ASN A 159 -26.66 -15.19 -4.87
N PHE A 160 -26.70 -15.87 -3.71
CA PHE A 160 -26.32 -17.29 -3.56
C PHE A 160 -27.17 -18.28 -4.36
N ASP A 161 -28.41 -17.94 -4.71
CA ASP A 161 -29.34 -18.78 -5.50
C ASP A 161 -29.65 -18.19 -6.88
N GLU A 162 -28.93 -17.14 -7.29
CA GLU A 162 -29.10 -16.42 -8.57
C GLU A 162 -30.50 -15.82 -8.80
N SER A 163 -31.37 -15.80 -7.77
CA SER A 163 -32.71 -15.24 -7.88
C SER A 163 -32.74 -13.71 -7.84
N ARG A 164 -31.69 -13.08 -7.27
CA ARG A 164 -31.56 -11.64 -7.08
C ARG A 164 -30.16 -11.17 -7.35
N LYS A 165 -29.98 -9.85 -7.36
CA LYS A 165 -28.67 -9.22 -7.43
C LYS A 165 -28.36 -8.51 -6.11
N GLU A 166 -27.10 -8.56 -5.70
CA GLU A 166 -26.57 -7.80 -4.56
C GLU A 166 -25.45 -6.86 -5.03
N PRO A 167 -25.28 -5.70 -4.40
CA PRO A 167 -24.20 -4.79 -4.75
C PRO A 167 -22.87 -5.37 -4.30
N ARG A 168 -21.86 -5.38 -5.19
CA ARG A 168 -20.51 -5.81 -4.87
C ARG A 168 -19.86 -4.91 -3.82
N VAL A 169 -20.17 -3.62 -3.89
CA VAL A 169 -19.70 -2.57 -2.98
C VAL A 169 -20.77 -1.48 -2.91
N LEU A 170 -20.85 -0.73 -1.80
CA LEU A 170 -21.78 0.40 -1.69
C LEU A 170 -21.13 1.69 -2.20
N PRO A 171 -21.90 2.69 -2.65
CA PRO A 171 -21.36 3.99 -3.08
C PRO A 171 -20.54 4.71 -2.02
N SER A 172 -20.88 4.60 -0.73
CA SER A 172 -20.12 5.06 0.43
C SER A 172 -19.55 6.47 0.29
N ARG A 173 -20.40 7.50 0.36
CA ARG A 173 -20.00 8.91 0.14
C ARG A 173 -19.06 9.49 1.23
N PHE A 174 -18.68 8.72 2.21
CA PHE A 174 -17.65 9.06 3.20
C PHE A 174 -16.71 7.86 3.42
N PRO A 175 -15.45 8.08 3.82
CA PRO A 175 -14.42 7.03 3.94
C PRO A 175 -14.67 6.12 5.16
N ASN A 176 -15.71 5.29 5.10
CA ASN A 176 -16.21 4.48 6.22
C ASN A 176 -15.15 3.54 6.80
N LEU A 177 -14.21 3.01 5.99
CA LEU A 177 -13.17 2.12 6.48
C LEU A 177 -12.30 2.77 7.55
N LEU A 178 -11.92 4.04 7.37
CA LEU A 178 -11.14 4.79 8.35
C LEU A 178 -12.03 5.33 9.48
N VAL A 179 -13.21 5.85 9.13
CA VAL A 179 -14.12 6.50 10.09
C VAL A 179 -14.61 5.53 11.16
N ASN A 180 -15.06 4.33 10.76
CA ASN A 180 -15.55 3.32 11.71
C ASN A 180 -14.54 2.21 12.01
N GLY A 181 -13.47 2.10 11.23
CA GLY A 181 -12.52 1.01 11.37
C GLY A 181 -13.09 -0.35 10.98
N SER A 182 -12.30 -1.38 11.13
CA SER A 182 -12.73 -2.77 10.95
C SER A 182 -11.78 -3.73 11.66
N SER A 183 -12.30 -4.80 12.24
CA SER A 183 -11.50 -5.88 12.82
C SER A 183 -11.97 -7.22 12.29
N GLY A 184 -11.04 -8.13 11.94
CA GLY A 184 -11.39 -9.44 11.40
C GLY A 184 -10.22 -10.39 11.37
N ILE A 185 -10.52 -11.68 11.55
CA ILE A 185 -9.53 -12.76 11.52
C ILE A 185 -9.85 -13.63 10.32
N ALA A 186 -8.94 -13.68 9.37
CA ALA A 186 -8.99 -14.54 8.19
C ALA A 186 -7.99 -15.70 8.32
N VAL A 187 -7.89 -16.53 7.31
CA VAL A 187 -6.88 -17.60 7.26
C VAL A 187 -5.51 -17.00 6.96
N GLY A 188 -4.59 -17.16 7.90
CA GLY A 188 -3.21 -16.69 7.76
C GLY A 188 -3.00 -15.17 7.86
N MET A 189 -4.06 -14.39 8.09
CA MET A 189 -3.98 -12.93 8.22
C MET A 189 -5.13 -12.37 9.05
N ALA A 190 -4.91 -11.18 9.64
CA ALA A 190 -5.92 -10.47 10.39
C ALA A 190 -5.89 -8.98 10.07
N THR A 191 -7.03 -8.33 10.15
CA THR A 191 -7.17 -6.88 10.06
C THR A 191 -7.62 -6.31 11.39
N ASN A 192 -7.07 -5.14 11.74
CA ASN A 192 -7.48 -4.39 12.92
C ASN A 192 -7.24 -2.90 12.66
N ILE A 193 -8.19 -2.27 12.01
CA ILE A 193 -8.16 -0.85 11.61
C ILE A 193 -8.91 -0.05 12.66
N PRO A 194 -8.27 0.92 13.34
CA PRO A 194 -8.93 1.74 14.35
C PRO A 194 -9.90 2.75 13.71
N PRO A 195 -10.96 3.16 14.43
CA PRO A 195 -11.85 4.23 13.99
C PRO A 195 -11.17 5.61 14.10
N HIS A 196 -11.67 6.58 13.30
CA HIS A 196 -11.16 7.95 13.25
C HIS A 196 -12.30 8.99 13.26
N ASN A 197 -11.97 10.22 13.56
CA ASN A 197 -12.90 11.33 13.49
C ASN A 197 -13.28 11.66 12.04
N LEU A 198 -14.57 11.79 11.75
CA LEU A 198 -15.09 12.04 10.41
C LEU A 198 -14.56 13.35 9.80
N THR A 199 -14.53 14.41 10.60
CA THR A 199 -14.04 15.74 10.17
C THR A 199 -12.57 15.64 9.75
N GLU A 200 -11.72 15.04 10.60
CA GLU A 200 -10.28 14.89 10.34
C GLU A 200 -10.01 14.08 9.05
N VAL A 201 -10.75 12.99 8.85
CA VAL A 201 -10.55 12.15 7.66
C VAL A 201 -11.02 12.85 6.39
N ILE A 202 -12.15 13.56 6.43
CA ILE A 202 -12.63 14.33 5.28
C ILE A 202 -11.67 15.48 4.96
N ASP A 203 -11.17 16.20 5.96
CA ASP A 203 -10.22 17.29 5.74
C ASP A 203 -8.91 16.79 5.12
N ALA A 204 -8.46 15.60 5.49
CA ALA A 204 -7.32 14.95 4.82
C ALA A 204 -7.64 14.55 3.37
N CYS A 205 -8.85 14.05 3.07
CA CYS A 205 -9.29 13.80 1.70
C CYS A 205 -9.27 15.09 0.86
N VAL A 206 -9.76 16.19 1.43
CA VAL A 206 -9.75 17.52 0.78
C VAL A 206 -8.32 18.00 0.54
N CYS A 207 -7.42 17.82 1.52
CA CYS A 207 -6.00 18.12 1.34
C CYS A 207 -5.37 17.38 0.15
N ILE A 208 -5.68 16.08 -0.03
CA ILE A 208 -5.19 15.30 -1.17
C ILE A 208 -5.76 15.81 -2.50
N LEU A 209 -7.05 16.17 -2.54
CA LEU A 209 -7.67 16.72 -3.75
C LEU A 209 -7.06 18.07 -4.17
N GLU A 210 -6.68 18.91 -3.20
CA GLU A 210 -6.03 20.20 -3.43
C GLU A 210 -4.53 20.07 -3.71
N ASN A 211 -3.86 19.12 -3.08
CA ASN A 211 -2.44 18.85 -3.23
C ASN A 211 -2.19 17.34 -3.43
N PRO A 212 -2.20 16.84 -4.67
CA PRO A 212 -1.94 15.42 -4.96
C PRO A 212 -0.56 14.92 -4.50
N GLU A 213 0.39 15.81 -4.27
CA GLU A 213 1.74 15.50 -3.78
C GLU A 213 1.85 15.55 -2.24
N ALA A 214 0.73 15.76 -1.51
CA ALA A 214 0.72 15.78 -0.05
C ALA A 214 1.35 14.51 0.53
N GLU A 215 2.27 14.66 1.48
CA GLU A 215 2.95 13.56 2.15
C GLU A 215 2.23 13.15 3.45
N LEU A 216 2.74 12.09 4.09
CA LEU A 216 2.16 11.62 5.35
C LEU A 216 2.18 12.71 6.44
N ALA A 217 3.22 13.55 6.46
CA ALA A 217 3.33 14.65 7.43
C ALA A 217 2.18 15.64 7.27
N ASP A 218 1.87 16.04 6.03
CA ASP A 218 0.77 16.95 5.72
C ASP A 218 -0.59 16.36 6.12
N LEU A 219 -0.80 15.07 5.86
CA LEU A 219 -2.03 14.37 6.25
C LEU A 219 -2.19 14.26 7.75
N MET A 220 -1.08 14.12 8.50
CA MET A 220 -1.11 14.06 9.96
C MET A 220 -1.35 15.41 10.62
N GLU A 221 -1.31 16.52 9.89
CA GLU A 221 -1.82 17.80 10.38
C GLU A 221 -3.33 17.79 10.54
N TYR A 222 -4.04 17.02 9.72
CA TYR A 222 -5.50 16.85 9.78
C TYR A 222 -5.89 15.62 10.61
N ILE A 223 -5.40 14.43 10.27
CA ILE A 223 -5.67 13.18 11.00
C ILE A 223 -4.62 13.00 12.10
N LYS A 224 -4.94 13.47 13.30
CA LYS A 224 -4.02 13.44 14.44
C LYS A 224 -3.79 12.04 15.00
N GLY A 225 -4.75 11.13 14.84
CA GLY A 225 -4.70 9.75 15.33
C GLY A 225 -6.07 9.09 15.36
N PRO A 226 -6.18 7.83 15.78
CA PRO A 226 -7.45 7.17 16.01
C PRO A 226 -8.35 7.94 16.97
N ASP A 227 -9.67 7.78 16.80
CA ASP A 227 -10.69 8.41 17.64
C ASP A 227 -11.70 7.34 18.07
N PHE A 228 -11.51 6.81 19.28
CA PHE A 228 -12.28 5.68 19.77
C PHE A 228 -13.64 6.13 20.35
N PRO A 229 -14.72 5.36 20.11
CA PRO A 229 -16.05 5.67 20.65
C PRO A 229 -16.09 5.63 22.19
N THR A 230 -15.23 4.83 22.82
CA THR A 230 -15.11 4.77 24.29
C THR A 230 -14.18 5.83 24.86
N LYS A 231 -13.73 6.79 24.01
CA LYS A 231 -12.83 7.88 24.37
C LYS A 231 -11.47 7.37 24.84
N GLY A 232 -11.04 7.70 26.08
CA GLY A 232 -9.73 7.34 26.63
C GLY A 232 -8.61 8.25 26.14
N ILE A 233 -7.38 7.90 26.48
CA ILE A 233 -6.17 8.70 26.21
C ILE A 233 -5.17 7.86 25.44
N ILE A 234 -4.74 8.32 24.28
CA ILE A 234 -3.63 7.71 23.53
C ILE A 234 -2.32 8.27 24.07
N MET A 235 -1.37 7.38 24.37
CA MET A 235 -0.07 7.75 24.92
C MET A 235 0.99 7.70 23.81
N GLY A 236 1.50 8.89 23.45
CA GLY A 236 2.53 9.07 22.43
C GLY A 236 2.02 9.01 20.97
N ARG A 237 2.78 9.55 20.03
CA ARG A 237 2.44 9.62 18.60
C ARG A 237 3.24 8.66 17.72
N SER A 238 4.31 8.06 18.25
CA SER A 238 5.20 7.18 17.47
C SER A 238 4.44 5.98 16.88
N GLY A 239 3.61 5.31 17.70
CA GLY A 239 2.77 4.19 17.24
C GLY A 239 1.75 4.58 16.17
N ILE A 240 1.22 5.82 16.21
CA ILE A 240 0.32 6.37 15.20
C ILE A 240 1.08 6.59 13.89
N ARG A 241 2.26 7.23 13.94
CA ARG A 241 3.12 7.44 12.76
C ARG A 241 3.49 6.13 12.09
N ALA A 242 3.92 5.13 12.90
CA ALA A 242 4.24 3.79 12.39
C ALA A 242 3.04 3.16 11.66
N ALA A 243 1.85 3.19 12.28
CA ALA A 243 0.64 2.65 11.69
C ALA A 243 0.29 3.33 10.36
N TYR A 244 0.37 4.65 10.29
CA TYR A 244 0.00 5.41 9.10
C TYR A 244 1.02 5.29 7.97
N ALA A 245 2.31 5.16 8.30
CA ALA A 245 3.37 4.98 7.32
C ALA A 245 3.37 3.58 6.71
N THR A 246 3.26 2.54 7.54
CA THR A 246 3.51 1.14 7.15
C THR A 246 2.24 0.28 7.09
N GLY A 247 1.12 0.77 7.62
CA GLY A 247 -0.09 -0.03 7.84
C GLY A 247 -0.01 -0.93 9.07
N ARG A 248 1.06 -0.85 9.88
CA ARG A 248 1.23 -1.60 11.13
C ARG A 248 1.75 -0.69 12.23
N GLY A 249 1.21 -0.85 13.44
CA GLY A 249 1.65 -0.06 14.59
C GLY A 249 1.09 -0.58 15.90
N LYS A 250 1.61 -0.07 17.00
CA LYS A 250 1.15 -0.37 18.36
C LYS A 250 0.78 0.95 19.03
N ILE A 251 -0.46 1.12 19.40
CA ILE A 251 -0.98 2.35 20.02
C ILE A 251 -1.36 2.03 21.44
N THR A 252 -0.72 2.70 22.40
CA THR A 252 -1.06 2.53 23.82
C THR A 252 -2.24 3.42 24.17
N VAL A 253 -3.29 2.83 24.71
CA VAL A 253 -4.50 3.52 25.12
C VAL A 253 -4.69 3.34 26.64
N ARG A 254 -4.93 4.43 27.34
CA ARG A 254 -5.19 4.48 28.79
C ARG A 254 -6.63 4.86 29.09
N ALA A 255 -7.13 4.36 30.20
CA ALA A 255 -8.34 4.83 30.84
C ALA A 255 -8.17 6.29 31.33
N ARG A 256 -9.23 7.08 31.27
CA ARG A 256 -9.25 8.40 31.90
C ARG A 256 -9.57 8.23 33.38
N THR A 257 -8.76 8.83 34.23
CA THR A 257 -8.88 8.73 35.68
C THR A 257 -8.79 10.10 36.35
N GLU A 258 -9.52 10.27 37.45
CA GLU A 258 -9.52 11.45 38.29
C GLU A 258 -9.31 11.04 39.74
N PHE A 259 -8.71 11.92 40.56
CA PHE A 259 -8.58 11.70 41.98
C PHE A 259 -9.64 12.49 42.71
N GLU A 260 -10.30 11.85 43.67
CA GLU A 260 -11.27 12.51 44.55
C GLU A 260 -10.90 12.21 46.01
N GLU A 261 -10.94 13.24 46.81
CA GLU A 261 -10.87 13.11 48.27
C GLU A 261 -12.22 12.63 48.83
N PHE A 262 -12.21 11.70 49.79
CA PHE A 262 -13.40 11.25 50.46
C PHE A 262 -13.15 10.95 51.94
N GLY A 263 -14.11 11.19 52.78
CA GLY A 263 -14.01 10.95 54.22
C GLY A 263 -12.91 11.78 54.90
N GLN A 264 -12.28 11.22 55.93
CA GLN A 264 -11.17 11.88 56.67
C GLN A 264 -9.82 11.42 56.05
N ASN A 265 -9.20 12.22 55.19
CA ASN A 265 -7.89 12.03 54.60
C ASN A 265 -7.75 10.66 53.81
N ARG A 266 -8.75 10.32 53.03
CA ARG A 266 -8.70 9.22 52.08
C ARG A 266 -8.90 9.72 50.69
N GLU A 267 -8.24 9.08 49.74
CA GLU A 267 -8.38 9.35 48.31
C GLU A 267 -8.96 8.14 47.58
N ARG A 268 -9.65 8.40 46.48
CA ARG A 268 -10.19 7.42 45.60
C ARG A 268 -9.85 7.75 44.14
N ILE A 269 -9.65 6.74 43.34
CA ILE A 269 -9.44 6.87 41.92
C ILE A 269 -10.78 6.60 41.22
N ILE A 270 -11.23 7.56 40.42
CA ILE A 270 -12.44 7.46 39.64
C ILE A 270 -12.04 7.20 38.20
N VAL A 271 -12.56 6.11 37.58
CA VAL A 271 -12.36 5.82 36.18
C VAL A 271 -13.61 6.23 35.41
N THR A 272 -13.47 7.18 34.49
CA THR A 272 -14.59 7.76 33.72
C THR A 272 -14.64 7.25 32.28
N GLU A 273 -13.50 6.81 31.75
CA GLU A 273 -13.39 6.28 30.37
C GLU A 273 -12.46 5.07 30.35
N LEU A 274 -12.75 4.11 29.47
CA LEU A 274 -11.97 2.88 29.31
C LEU A 274 -11.36 2.79 27.90
N PRO A 275 -10.23 2.08 27.77
CA PRO A 275 -9.67 1.76 26.46
C PRO A 275 -10.68 1.01 25.58
N TYR A 276 -10.62 1.24 24.29
CA TYR A 276 -11.50 0.62 23.30
C TYR A 276 -11.46 -0.92 23.36
N GLN A 277 -12.61 -1.56 23.27
CA GLN A 277 -12.81 -3.01 23.34
C GLN A 277 -12.52 -3.63 24.73
N VAL A 278 -12.33 -2.86 25.78
CA VAL A 278 -12.21 -3.38 27.15
C VAL A 278 -13.61 -3.59 27.74
N ASN A 279 -13.85 -4.78 28.28
CA ASN A 279 -15.06 -5.12 29.01
C ASN A 279 -14.95 -4.62 30.46
N LYS A 280 -15.83 -3.72 30.87
CA LYS A 280 -15.80 -3.07 32.20
C LYS A 280 -15.94 -4.08 33.34
N ARG A 281 -16.92 -4.99 33.24
CA ARG A 281 -17.17 -6.03 34.26
C ARG A 281 -15.97 -6.96 34.46
N GLN A 282 -15.36 -7.42 33.34
CA GLN A 282 -14.17 -8.27 33.41
C GLN A 282 -12.96 -7.53 33.99
N LEU A 283 -12.80 -6.26 33.65
CA LEU A 283 -11.74 -5.41 34.21
C LEU A 283 -11.88 -5.29 35.73
N ILE A 284 -13.10 -4.96 36.23
CA ILE A 284 -13.38 -4.85 37.66
C ILE A 284 -13.12 -6.17 38.36
N ALA A 285 -13.58 -7.29 37.81
CA ALA A 285 -13.37 -8.63 38.38
C ALA A 285 -11.88 -8.97 38.44
N ALA A 286 -11.10 -8.69 37.37
CA ALA A 286 -9.66 -8.93 37.35
C ALA A 286 -8.90 -8.06 38.37
N MET A 287 -9.30 -6.79 38.52
CA MET A 287 -8.72 -5.90 39.55
C MET A 287 -9.01 -6.46 40.97
N ALA A 288 -10.24 -6.85 41.24
CA ALA A 288 -10.64 -7.41 42.55
C ALA A 288 -9.87 -8.72 42.85
N GLU A 289 -9.65 -9.57 41.85
CA GLU A 289 -8.83 -10.78 41.98
C GLU A 289 -7.38 -10.46 42.34
N GLN A 290 -6.76 -9.50 41.66
CA GLN A 290 -5.39 -9.08 41.95
C GLN A 290 -5.22 -8.45 43.33
N VAL A 291 -6.24 -7.71 43.81
CA VAL A 291 -6.27 -7.17 45.19
C VAL A 291 -6.34 -8.31 46.21
N ARG A 292 -7.21 -9.30 45.97
CA ARG A 292 -7.34 -10.50 46.83
C ARG A 292 -6.01 -11.31 46.87
N ASP A 293 -5.35 -11.44 45.73
CA ASP A 293 -4.06 -12.14 45.58
C ASP A 293 -2.87 -11.32 46.11
N LYS A 294 -3.10 -10.12 46.65
CA LYS A 294 -2.08 -9.17 47.12
C LYS A 294 -1.06 -8.74 46.07
N ARG A 295 -1.40 -8.80 44.80
CA ARG A 295 -0.60 -8.27 43.70
C ARG A 295 -0.79 -6.75 43.54
N LEU A 296 -2.01 -6.27 43.82
CA LEU A 296 -2.33 -4.84 43.89
C LEU A 296 -2.58 -4.48 45.36
N GLU A 297 -1.59 -3.79 45.94
CA GLU A 297 -1.69 -3.28 47.33
C GLU A 297 -2.16 -1.84 47.32
N GLY A 298 -2.72 -1.37 48.44
CA GLY A 298 -3.16 0.03 48.61
C GLY A 298 -4.63 0.26 48.28
N ILE A 299 -5.36 -0.72 47.81
CA ILE A 299 -6.80 -0.64 47.50
C ILE A 299 -7.60 -1.22 48.68
N SER A 300 -8.67 -0.51 49.06
CA SER A 300 -9.61 -0.94 50.09
C SER A 300 -10.90 -1.51 49.52
N ASP A 301 -11.46 -0.91 48.47
CA ASP A 301 -12.70 -1.35 47.83
C ASP A 301 -12.74 -0.93 46.35
N ILE A 302 -13.52 -1.67 45.56
CA ILE A 302 -13.76 -1.36 44.13
C ILE A 302 -15.25 -1.50 43.87
N ARG A 303 -15.87 -0.43 43.36
CA ARG A 303 -17.31 -0.38 43.06
C ARG A 303 -17.56 0.13 41.67
N ASP A 304 -18.65 -0.36 41.08
CA ASP A 304 -19.22 0.23 39.85
C ASP A 304 -20.40 1.11 40.21
N GLU A 305 -20.24 2.41 40.00
CA GLU A 305 -21.27 3.43 40.21
C GLU A 305 -21.78 4.01 38.88
N THR A 306 -21.57 3.29 37.77
CA THR A 306 -21.99 3.72 36.43
C THR A 306 -23.51 3.85 36.38
N ASP A 307 -23.99 5.01 35.93
CA ASP A 307 -25.40 5.31 35.76
C ASP A 307 -25.67 5.97 34.38
N ARG A 308 -26.88 6.52 34.20
CA ARG A 308 -27.28 7.22 32.97
C ARG A 308 -26.48 8.51 32.69
N ASN A 309 -25.73 9.02 33.66
CA ASN A 309 -24.92 10.24 33.51
C ASN A 309 -23.50 9.92 32.99
N GLY A 310 -23.10 8.67 33.03
CA GLY A 310 -21.81 8.22 32.49
C GLY A 310 -21.18 7.07 33.28
N MET A 311 -20.03 6.63 32.77
CA MET A 311 -19.21 5.59 33.38
C MET A 311 -18.52 6.16 34.63
N ARG A 312 -18.60 5.40 35.75
CA ARG A 312 -17.97 5.73 37.01
C ARG A 312 -17.56 4.47 37.75
N VAL A 313 -16.31 4.07 37.60
CA VAL A 313 -15.73 2.99 38.43
C VAL A 313 -14.92 3.64 39.55
N VAL A 314 -15.26 3.32 40.79
CA VAL A 314 -14.68 3.90 42.01
C VAL A 314 -13.71 2.90 42.61
N ILE A 315 -12.44 3.29 42.77
CA ILE A 315 -11.39 2.53 43.44
C ILE A 315 -10.97 3.26 44.69
N GLU A 316 -11.43 2.81 45.86
CA GLU A 316 -11.09 3.41 47.15
C GLU A 316 -9.73 2.97 47.61
N LEU A 317 -8.90 3.92 48.07
CA LEU A 317 -7.55 3.65 48.53
C LEU A 317 -7.52 3.50 50.07
N LYS A 318 -6.52 2.76 50.58
CA LYS A 318 -6.20 2.71 52.02
C LYS A 318 -5.60 4.04 52.44
N LYS A 319 -5.72 4.37 53.73
CA LYS A 319 -5.34 5.67 54.31
C LYS A 319 -3.90 6.09 54.03
N ASP A 320 -2.97 5.14 53.93
CA ASP A 320 -1.53 5.39 53.78
C ASP A 320 -1.02 5.04 52.38
N ALA A 321 -1.91 4.80 51.41
CA ALA A 321 -1.54 4.46 50.02
C ALA A 321 -1.30 5.74 49.21
N ASN A 322 -0.19 5.78 48.46
CA ASN A 322 0.07 6.82 47.46
C ASN A 322 -0.77 6.58 46.21
N PRO A 323 -1.70 7.49 45.87
CA PRO A 323 -2.64 7.31 44.74
C PRO A 323 -1.92 7.12 43.39
N GLN A 324 -0.85 7.88 43.14
CA GLN A 324 -0.12 7.81 41.89
C GLN A 324 0.61 6.46 41.71
N VAL A 325 1.15 5.92 42.81
CA VAL A 325 1.82 4.60 42.79
C VAL A 325 0.80 3.49 42.50
N VAL A 326 -0.37 3.55 43.14
CA VAL A 326 -1.46 2.59 42.92
C VAL A 326 -1.96 2.70 41.48
N LEU A 327 -2.18 3.92 40.98
CA LEU A 327 -2.61 4.16 39.61
C LEU A 327 -1.60 3.60 38.57
N ASN A 328 -0.32 3.85 38.77
CA ASN A 328 0.73 3.31 37.88
C ASN A 328 0.77 1.77 37.88
N ARG A 329 0.54 1.14 39.04
CA ARG A 329 0.41 -0.33 39.11
C ARG A 329 -0.84 -0.84 38.39
N LEU A 330 -1.96 -0.12 38.51
CA LEU A 330 -3.20 -0.43 37.79
C LEU A 330 -2.99 -0.36 36.27
N PHE A 331 -2.31 0.66 35.75
CA PHE A 331 -1.96 0.74 34.34
C PHE A 331 -1.02 -0.39 33.91
N ALA A 332 -0.02 -0.74 34.72
CA ALA A 332 0.96 -1.78 34.36
C ALA A 332 0.39 -3.20 34.40
N GLN A 333 -0.58 -3.48 35.29
CA GLN A 333 -1.03 -4.83 35.59
C GLN A 333 -2.47 -5.14 35.15
N THR A 334 -3.22 -4.14 34.66
CA THR A 334 -4.63 -4.34 34.28
C THR A 334 -4.92 -3.74 32.90
N GLN A 335 -6.12 -4.02 32.38
CA GLN A 335 -6.59 -3.46 31.11
C GLN A 335 -7.01 -1.98 31.21
N MET A 336 -6.70 -1.28 32.31
CA MET A 336 -6.78 0.18 32.36
C MET A 336 -5.80 0.84 31.39
N GLN A 337 -4.75 0.15 31.01
CA GLN A 337 -3.88 0.48 29.87
C GLN A 337 -3.78 -0.74 28.97
N THR A 338 -4.04 -0.56 27.67
CA THR A 338 -3.92 -1.63 26.66
C THR A 338 -3.14 -1.13 25.46
N THR A 339 -2.61 -2.08 24.70
CA THR A 339 -2.00 -1.79 23.39
C THR A 339 -2.95 -2.21 22.30
N PHE A 340 -3.39 -1.25 21.49
CA PHE A 340 -4.14 -1.52 20.28
C PHE A 340 -3.17 -1.80 19.14
N GLY A 341 -3.11 -3.08 18.71
CA GLY A 341 -2.27 -3.48 17.58
C GLY A 341 -2.93 -3.13 16.26
N VAL A 342 -2.41 -2.15 15.56
CA VAL A 342 -2.93 -1.72 14.25
C VAL A 342 -2.43 -2.64 13.17
N THR A 343 -3.34 -3.12 12.31
CA THR A 343 -3.04 -3.82 11.06
C THR A 343 -4.06 -3.37 10.01
N MET A 344 -3.62 -2.49 9.11
CA MET A 344 -4.48 -1.85 8.11
C MET A 344 -4.59 -2.72 6.86
N LEU A 345 -5.13 -3.93 7.02
CA LEU A 345 -5.33 -4.90 5.94
C LEU A 345 -6.74 -4.77 5.38
N ALA A 346 -6.87 -4.56 4.07
CA ALA A 346 -8.14 -4.50 3.36
C ALA A 346 -8.05 -5.14 1.97
N LEU A 347 -9.20 -5.39 1.34
CA LEU A 347 -9.30 -5.87 -0.02
C LEU A 347 -9.19 -4.71 -1.00
N VAL A 348 -8.29 -4.81 -1.97
CA VAL A 348 -8.07 -3.87 -3.07
C VAL A 348 -8.29 -4.57 -4.42
N ASN A 349 -8.13 -3.84 -5.53
CA ASN A 349 -8.26 -4.37 -6.88
C ASN A 349 -9.59 -5.12 -7.09
N ASN A 350 -10.70 -4.49 -6.77
CA ASN A 350 -12.03 -5.06 -6.90
C ASN A 350 -12.19 -6.40 -6.15
N GLN A 351 -11.71 -6.46 -4.89
CA GLN A 351 -11.72 -7.62 -3.97
C GLN A 351 -10.80 -8.78 -4.36
N GLN A 352 -9.90 -8.59 -5.30
CA GLN A 352 -9.02 -9.67 -5.76
C GLN A 352 -7.75 -9.83 -4.92
N GLN A 353 -7.36 -8.80 -4.15
CA GLN A 353 -6.10 -8.81 -3.43
C GLN A 353 -6.24 -8.26 -2.00
N PRO A 354 -5.91 -9.05 -0.95
CA PRO A 354 -5.69 -8.52 0.38
C PRO A 354 -4.34 -7.79 0.44
N LYS A 355 -4.33 -6.55 0.95
CA LYS A 355 -3.11 -5.73 1.03
C LYS A 355 -3.09 -4.93 2.32
N ILE A 356 -1.91 -4.83 2.95
CA ILE A 356 -1.68 -3.90 4.05
C ILE A 356 -1.41 -2.53 3.42
N LEU A 357 -2.16 -1.53 3.87
CA LEU A 357 -2.20 -0.21 3.26
C LEU A 357 -1.66 0.83 4.26
N SER A 358 -0.92 1.81 3.75
CA SER A 358 -0.64 3.04 4.49
C SER A 358 -1.88 3.93 4.53
N LEU A 359 -1.90 4.92 5.42
CA LEU A 359 -2.99 5.90 5.47
C LEU A 359 -3.22 6.58 4.11
N ARG A 360 -2.15 7.06 3.48
CA ARG A 360 -2.22 7.70 2.16
C ARG A 360 -2.85 6.78 1.12
N HIS A 361 -2.42 5.52 1.05
CA HIS A 361 -2.94 4.57 0.07
C HIS A 361 -4.44 4.27 0.27
N MET A 362 -4.90 4.20 1.54
CA MET A 362 -6.34 4.02 1.81
C MET A 362 -7.17 5.20 1.31
N LEU A 363 -6.69 6.42 1.51
CA LEU A 363 -7.37 7.63 1.05
C LEU A 363 -7.36 7.73 -0.48
N ASP A 364 -6.25 7.39 -1.13
CA ASP A 364 -6.14 7.37 -2.59
C ASP A 364 -7.13 6.37 -3.23
N GLU A 365 -7.21 5.15 -2.71
CA GLU A 365 -8.16 4.12 -3.19
C GLU A 365 -9.62 4.58 -3.02
N TYR A 366 -9.92 5.21 -1.88
CA TYR A 366 -11.24 5.75 -1.63
C TYR A 366 -11.59 6.90 -2.58
N LEU A 367 -10.69 7.87 -2.77
CA LEU A 367 -10.92 9.02 -3.65
C LEU A 367 -11.07 8.57 -5.12
N ALA A 368 -10.20 7.68 -5.59
CA ALA A 368 -10.32 7.12 -6.94
C ALA A 368 -11.67 6.38 -7.15
N TYR A 369 -12.15 5.70 -6.11
CA TYR A 369 -13.47 5.07 -6.15
C TYR A 369 -14.60 6.10 -6.21
N GLN A 370 -14.53 7.18 -5.43
CA GLN A 370 -15.55 8.24 -5.47
C GLN A 370 -15.61 8.97 -6.82
N GLU A 371 -14.46 9.19 -7.46
CA GLU A 371 -14.41 9.73 -8.83
C GLU A 371 -15.18 8.82 -9.81
N GLN A 372 -15.01 7.49 -9.69
CA GLN A 372 -15.79 6.54 -10.51
C GLN A 372 -17.28 6.61 -10.21
N ILE A 373 -17.69 6.71 -8.94
CA ILE A 373 -19.10 6.85 -8.54
C ILE A 373 -19.72 8.10 -9.14
N ILE A 374 -19.05 9.26 -9.03
CA ILE A 374 -19.55 10.53 -9.57
C ILE A 374 -19.63 10.44 -11.09
N THR A 375 -18.63 9.88 -11.75
CA THR A 375 -18.63 9.69 -13.21
C THR A 375 -19.81 8.82 -13.66
N ARG A 376 -20.01 7.65 -13.05
CA ARG A 376 -21.13 6.74 -13.39
C ARG A 376 -22.48 7.38 -13.10
N ARG A 377 -22.63 8.04 -11.95
CA ARG A 377 -23.84 8.80 -11.62
C ARG A 377 -24.14 9.88 -12.66
N THR A 378 -23.13 10.66 -13.04
CA THR A 378 -23.29 11.73 -14.03
C THR A 378 -23.66 11.18 -15.41
N GLN A 379 -23.07 10.06 -15.81
CA GLN A 379 -23.42 9.36 -17.05
C GLN A 379 -24.88 8.88 -17.04
N TYR A 380 -25.31 8.31 -15.90
CA TYR A 380 -26.70 7.88 -15.72
C TYR A 380 -27.67 9.07 -15.81
N ASP A 381 -27.37 10.15 -15.05
CA ASP A 381 -28.21 11.35 -15.03
C ASP A 381 -28.23 12.05 -16.41
N LEU A 382 -27.11 12.08 -17.13
CA LEU A 382 -27.04 12.56 -18.52
C LEU A 382 -27.92 11.72 -19.45
N LYS A 383 -27.81 10.40 -19.38
CA LYS A 383 -28.65 9.49 -20.17
C LYS A 383 -30.13 9.74 -19.92
N LYS A 384 -30.54 9.84 -18.66
CA LYS A 384 -31.94 10.12 -18.28
C LYS A 384 -32.39 11.50 -18.72
N ALA A 385 -31.53 12.50 -18.63
CA ALA A 385 -31.84 13.84 -19.12
C ALA A 385 -32.02 13.86 -20.65
N LEU A 386 -31.19 13.15 -21.41
CA LEU A 386 -31.32 13.03 -22.87
C LEU A 386 -32.57 12.24 -23.28
N GLU A 387 -32.88 11.13 -22.58
CA GLU A 387 -34.12 10.39 -22.80
C GLU A 387 -35.35 11.28 -22.57
N ARG A 388 -35.34 12.09 -21.50
CA ARG A 388 -36.43 13.02 -21.20
C ARG A 388 -36.52 14.17 -22.20
N GLN A 389 -35.36 14.76 -22.57
CA GLN A 389 -35.28 15.82 -23.59
C GLN A 389 -35.85 15.34 -24.93
N HIS A 390 -35.51 14.12 -25.34
CA HIS A 390 -36.04 13.50 -26.56
C HIS A 390 -37.58 13.40 -26.55
N VAL A 391 -38.14 12.99 -25.41
CA VAL A 391 -39.61 12.94 -25.26
C VAL A 391 -40.21 14.34 -25.33
N LEU A 392 -39.64 15.32 -24.63
CA LEU A 392 -40.12 16.69 -24.66
C LEU A 392 -40.10 17.33 -26.08
N GLN A 393 -39.04 17.06 -26.84
CA GLN A 393 -38.95 17.50 -28.23
C GLN A 393 -40.17 16.99 -29.07
N GLY A 394 -40.51 15.72 -28.89
CA GLY A 394 -41.66 15.14 -29.58
C GLY A 394 -42.98 15.79 -29.16
N LEU A 395 -43.13 16.11 -27.87
CA LEU A 395 -44.33 16.81 -27.35
C LEU A 395 -44.44 18.23 -27.88
N LEU A 396 -43.33 18.98 -27.92
CA LEU A 396 -43.29 20.35 -28.46
C LEU A 396 -43.64 20.37 -29.97
N ILE A 397 -43.06 19.42 -30.75
CA ILE A 397 -43.41 19.26 -32.17
C ILE A 397 -44.91 18.98 -32.35
N ALA A 398 -45.48 18.14 -31.47
CA ALA A 398 -46.91 17.81 -31.53
C ALA A 398 -47.79 19.00 -31.15
N GLU A 399 -47.40 19.81 -30.18
CA GLU A 399 -48.10 21.02 -29.77
C GLU A 399 -48.06 22.11 -30.85
N ASP A 400 -46.92 22.31 -31.47
CA ASP A 400 -46.76 23.25 -32.59
C ASP A 400 -47.65 22.87 -33.79
N ASN A 401 -48.02 21.60 -33.91
CA ASN A 401 -48.81 21.06 -35.02
C ASN A 401 -50.09 20.39 -34.56
N ILE A 402 -50.71 20.84 -33.46
CA ILE A 402 -51.75 20.10 -32.75
C ILE A 402 -52.95 19.72 -33.60
N ASP A 403 -53.47 20.64 -34.41
CA ASP A 403 -54.61 20.36 -35.29
C ASP A 403 -54.26 19.29 -36.33
N ALA A 404 -53.09 19.31 -36.88
CA ALA A 404 -52.62 18.33 -37.84
C ALA A 404 -52.37 16.96 -37.17
N VAL A 405 -51.89 16.93 -35.94
CA VAL A 405 -51.69 15.70 -35.12
C VAL A 405 -53.09 15.08 -34.82
N ILE A 406 -54.04 15.85 -34.31
CA ILE A 406 -55.39 15.38 -34.03
C ILE A 406 -56.04 14.84 -35.29
N LYS A 407 -55.91 15.53 -36.40
CA LYS A 407 -56.44 15.11 -37.70
C LYS A 407 -55.84 13.78 -38.15
N THR A 408 -54.49 13.64 -38.02
CA THR A 408 -53.78 12.40 -38.38
C THR A 408 -54.24 11.22 -37.55
N ILE A 409 -54.44 11.42 -36.27
CA ILE A 409 -54.88 10.37 -35.33
C ILE A 409 -56.32 9.95 -35.67
N ARG A 410 -57.24 10.91 -35.92
CA ARG A 410 -58.65 10.64 -36.27
C ARG A 410 -58.80 9.95 -37.60
N GLU A 411 -57.98 10.23 -38.58
CA GLU A 411 -57.98 9.62 -39.90
C GLU A 411 -57.28 8.26 -39.96
N SER A 412 -56.64 7.83 -38.88
CA SER A 412 -55.90 6.56 -38.77
C SER A 412 -56.82 5.49 -38.14
N TYR A 413 -56.84 4.28 -38.69
CA TYR A 413 -57.66 3.17 -38.20
C TYR A 413 -56.84 2.37 -37.12
N ASP A 414 -55.65 1.96 -37.46
CA ASP A 414 -54.77 1.13 -36.60
C ASP A 414 -53.26 1.51 -36.71
N ASN A 415 -52.90 2.39 -37.65
CA ASN A 415 -51.54 2.79 -37.99
C ASN A 415 -51.26 4.25 -37.60
N ALA A 416 -51.86 4.78 -36.55
CA ALA A 416 -51.70 6.18 -36.12
C ALA A 416 -50.24 6.50 -35.77
N LYS A 417 -49.54 5.53 -35.17
CA LYS A 417 -48.16 5.66 -34.73
C LYS A 417 -47.20 5.86 -35.92
N GLU A 418 -47.30 4.98 -36.93
CA GLU A 418 -46.47 5.03 -38.13
C GLU A 418 -46.73 6.33 -38.91
N ARG A 419 -47.98 6.75 -39.02
CA ARG A 419 -48.35 7.99 -39.71
C ARG A 419 -47.85 9.25 -39.02
N LEU A 420 -47.82 9.25 -37.66
CA LEU A 420 -47.22 10.33 -36.87
C LEU A 420 -45.72 10.39 -37.07
N MET A 421 -45.03 9.22 -37.07
CA MET A 421 -43.62 9.13 -37.33
C MET A 421 -43.27 9.69 -38.73
N GLU A 422 -43.97 9.26 -39.78
CA GLU A 422 -43.68 9.70 -41.12
C GLU A 422 -43.99 11.19 -41.37
N ARG A 423 -45.11 11.69 -40.82
CA ARG A 423 -45.58 13.03 -41.09
C ARG A 423 -44.84 14.12 -40.32
N PHE A 424 -44.43 13.83 -39.08
CA PHE A 424 -43.84 14.81 -38.20
C PHE A 424 -42.37 14.47 -37.88
N ASN A 425 -41.81 13.45 -38.54
CA ASN A 425 -40.44 12.97 -38.33
C ASN A 425 -40.16 12.63 -36.85
N LEU A 426 -41.15 12.00 -36.19
CA LEU A 426 -41.05 11.59 -34.80
C LEU A 426 -40.40 10.20 -34.69
N SER A 427 -39.66 9.98 -33.61
CA SER A 427 -39.22 8.63 -33.25
C SER A 427 -40.40 7.78 -32.76
N GLU A 428 -40.23 6.47 -32.71
CA GLU A 428 -41.23 5.54 -32.21
C GLU A 428 -41.69 5.89 -30.80
N ILE A 429 -40.72 6.25 -29.92
CA ILE A 429 -40.97 6.64 -28.52
C ILE A 429 -41.77 7.96 -28.49
N GLN A 430 -41.38 8.95 -29.27
CA GLN A 430 -42.06 10.24 -29.35
C GLN A 430 -43.50 10.08 -29.86
N ALA A 431 -43.71 9.30 -30.92
CA ALA A 431 -45.05 9.04 -31.47
C ALA A 431 -45.95 8.34 -30.46
N GLN A 432 -45.40 7.38 -29.70
CA GLN A 432 -46.16 6.70 -28.63
C GLN A 432 -46.58 7.67 -27.52
N VAL A 433 -45.67 8.52 -27.05
CA VAL A 433 -45.97 9.52 -26.01
C VAL A 433 -46.99 10.55 -26.48
N VAL A 434 -46.95 10.93 -27.76
CA VAL A 434 -47.97 11.83 -28.36
C VAL A 434 -49.35 11.15 -28.41
N LEU A 435 -49.42 9.87 -28.73
CA LEU A 435 -50.68 9.11 -28.70
C LEU A 435 -51.25 8.96 -27.28
N ASP A 436 -50.40 8.79 -26.29
CA ASP A 436 -50.78 8.64 -24.88
C ASP A 436 -51.07 10.00 -24.19
N MET A 437 -50.94 11.11 -24.92
CA MET A 437 -51.10 12.46 -24.37
C MET A 437 -52.53 12.75 -23.94
N GLN A 438 -52.69 13.18 -22.70
CA GLN A 438 -54.02 13.59 -22.18
C GLN A 438 -54.44 14.95 -22.72
N LEU A 439 -55.70 15.09 -23.09
CA LEU A 439 -56.29 16.33 -23.65
C LEU A 439 -56.10 17.59 -22.80
N LYS A 440 -55.95 17.44 -21.46
CA LYS A 440 -55.67 18.56 -20.56
C LYS A 440 -54.31 19.21 -20.79
N ARG A 441 -53.36 18.49 -21.40
CA ARG A 441 -52.01 19.00 -21.73
C ARG A 441 -51.99 19.98 -22.90
N LEU A 442 -53.11 20.13 -23.62
CA LEU A 442 -53.27 21.05 -24.73
C LEU A 442 -53.57 22.50 -24.28
N GLN A 443 -53.42 22.80 -22.98
CA GLN A 443 -53.64 24.15 -22.45
C GLN A 443 -52.34 24.96 -22.60
N GLY A 444 -52.41 26.23 -22.99
CA GLY A 444 -51.23 27.09 -23.16
C GLY A 444 -50.32 27.20 -21.94
N LEU A 445 -50.85 27.08 -20.72
CA LEU A 445 -50.08 27.04 -19.49
C LEU A 445 -49.17 25.78 -19.39
N GLU A 446 -49.57 24.67 -19.99
CA GLU A 446 -48.77 23.43 -19.99
C GLU A 446 -47.63 23.54 -21.03
N ARG A 447 -47.81 24.25 -22.14
CA ARG A 447 -46.76 24.54 -23.11
C ARG A 447 -45.60 25.31 -22.47
N GLU A 448 -45.87 26.40 -21.75
CA GLU A 448 -44.88 27.18 -21.04
C GLU A 448 -44.05 26.31 -20.05
N LYS A 449 -44.75 25.34 -19.39
CA LYS A 449 -44.03 24.40 -18.52
C LYS A 449 -43.14 23.42 -19.25
N LEU A 450 -43.57 22.92 -20.42
CA LEU A 450 -42.76 22.02 -21.25
C LEU A 450 -41.53 22.74 -21.80
N GLU A 451 -41.70 23.98 -22.28
CA GLU A 451 -40.59 24.82 -22.73
C GLU A 451 -39.59 25.12 -21.59
N ALA A 452 -40.07 25.50 -20.41
CA ALA A 452 -39.25 25.74 -19.25
C ALA A 452 -38.50 24.46 -18.77
N GLU A 453 -39.16 23.30 -18.78
CA GLU A 453 -38.53 22.00 -18.47
C GLU A 453 -37.44 21.66 -19.51
N TYR A 454 -37.71 21.95 -20.80
CA TYR A 454 -36.74 21.70 -21.87
C TYR A 454 -35.50 22.56 -21.71
N GLU A 455 -35.62 23.86 -21.45
CA GLU A 455 -34.50 24.77 -21.19
C GLU A 455 -33.70 24.37 -19.96
N GLU A 456 -34.38 23.97 -18.89
CA GLU A 456 -33.69 23.46 -17.68
C GLU A 456 -32.89 22.20 -17.98
N LEU A 457 -33.47 21.26 -18.75
CA LEU A 457 -32.76 20.04 -19.17
C LEU A 457 -31.58 20.34 -20.07
N GLU A 458 -31.64 21.30 -20.97
CA GLU A 458 -30.51 21.72 -21.81
C GLU A 458 -29.33 22.21 -20.92
N LYS A 459 -29.61 23.04 -19.94
CA LYS A 459 -28.59 23.52 -18.99
C LYS A 459 -27.99 22.36 -18.19
N ARG A 460 -28.82 21.42 -17.75
CA ARG A 460 -28.36 20.23 -17.02
C ARG A 460 -27.52 19.30 -17.89
N ILE A 461 -27.93 19.06 -19.14
CA ILE A 461 -27.16 18.26 -20.10
C ILE A 461 -25.80 18.89 -20.41
N ALA A 462 -25.80 20.22 -20.63
CA ALA A 462 -24.54 20.96 -20.83
C ALA A 462 -23.60 20.81 -19.63
N TYR A 463 -24.12 21.00 -18.42
CA TYR A 463 -23.37 20.81 -17.18
C TYR A 463 -22.83 19.38 -17.03
N TYR A 464 -23.64 18.35 -17.29
CA TYR A 464 -23.16 16.96 -17.17
C TYR A 464 -22.08 16.62 -18.20
N ARG A 465 -22.18 17.15 -19.43
CA ARG A 465 -21.16 16.97 -20.45
C ARG A 465 -19.86 17.68 -20.09
N GLU A 466 -19.94 18.87 -19.56
CA GLU A 466 -18.81 19.63 -19.07
C GLU A 466 -18.12 18.91 -17.88
N LEU A 467 -18.90 18.39 -16.93
CA LEU A 467 -18.38 17.64 -15.79
C LEU A 467 -17.66 16.34 -16.21
N LEU A 468 -18.18 15.64 -17.23
CA LEU A 468 -17.56 14.41 -17.74
C LEU A 468 -16.31 14.67 -18.60
N ALA A 469 -16.15 15.89 -19.10
CA ALA A 469 -15.01 16.28 -19.94
C ALA A 469 -13.85 16.89 -19.13
N ASP A 470 -14.10 17.32 -17.90
CA ASP A 470 -13.16 18.06 -17.06
C ASP A 470 -12.96 17.36 -15.70
N GLU A 471 -11.81 16.71 -15.54
CA GLU A 471 -11.44 15.97 -14.32
C GLU A 471 -11.33 16.90 -13.10
N GLU A 472 -10.86 18.14 -13.26
CA GLU A 472 -10.75 19.09 -12.16
C GLU A 472 -12.11 19.53 -11.63
N LYS A 473 -13.10 19.68 -12.53
CA LYS A 473 -14.49 19.94 -12.11
C LYS A 473 -15.11 18.77 -11.38
N LEU A 474 -14.78 17.55 -11.80
CA LEU A 474 -15.24 16.34 -11.13
C LEU A 474 -14.68 16.24 -9.72
N LYS A 475 -13.37 16.52 -9.53
CA LYS A 475 -12.73 16.62 -8.21
C LYS A 475 -13.33 17.75 -7.37
N GLY A 476 -13.69 18.86 -7.99
CA GLY A 476 -14.42 19.96 -7.33
C GLY A 476 -15.76 19.51 -6.74
N VAL A 477 -16.56 18.78 -7.52
CA VAL A 477 -17.83 18.20 -7.04
C VAL A 477 -17.60 17.22 -5.90
N LEU A 478 -16.60 16.34 -6.02
CA LEU A 478 -16.23 15.40 -4.96
C LEU A 478 -15.87 16.14 -3.66
N LYS A 479 -15.06 17.18 -3.77
CA LYS A 479 -14.66 18.02 -2.63
C LYS A 479 -15.89 18.64 -1.94
N ASP A 480 -16.79 19.27 -2.71
CA ASP A 480 -17.98 19.92 -2.18
C ASP A 480 -18.92 18.91 -1.50
N GLU A 481 -19.07 17.72 -2.04
CA GLU A 481 -19.87 16.65 -1.43
C GLU A 481 -19.28 16.13 -0.12
N LEU A 482 -17.96 15.96 -0.05
CA LEU A 482 -17.26 15.58 1.19
C LEU A 482 -17.42 16.66 2.27
N ILE A 483 -17.23 17.93 1.91
CA ILE A 483 -17.42 19.06 2.81
C ILE A 483 -18.87 19.11 3.34
N ALA A 484 -19.85 18.91 2.49
CA ALA A 484 -21.25 18.88 2.91
C ALA A 484 -21.55 17.76 3.92
N ILE A 485 -20.92 16.60 3.78
CA ILE A 485 -21.04 15.49 4.74
C ILE A 485 -20.34 15.84 6.05
N ARG A 486 -19.13 16.40 5.99
CA ARG A 486 -18.39 16.90 7.16
C ARG A 486 -19.23 17.90 7.96
N ASP A 487 -19.76 18.91 7.30
CA ASP A 487 -20.52 19.98 7.96
C ASP A 487 -21.85 19.49 8.56
N LYS A 488 -22.41 18.41 7.99
CA LYS A 488 -23.68 17.84 8.46
C LYS A 488 -23.51 16.82 9.59
N PHE A 489 -22.43 16.03 9.59
CA PHE A 489 -22.26 14.88 10.47
C PHE A 489 -20.98 14.95 11.31
N GLY A 490 -20.08 15.89 11.03
CA GLY A 490 -18.84 16.07 11.78
C GLY A 490 -19.09 16.45 13.24
N ASP A 491 -18.23 15.97 14.09
CA ASP A 491 -18.21 16.23 15.52
C ASP A 491 -16.78 16.43 16.05
N ALA A 492 -16.64 16.76 17.33
CA ALA A 492 -15.36 16.91 17.97
C ALA A 492 -14.72 15.54 18.25
N ARG A 493 -13.39 15.52 18.27
CA ARG A 493 -12.59 14.36 18.69
C ARG A 493 -12.97 13.95 20.12
N LEU A 494 -13.14 12.65 20.32
CA LEU A 494 -13.47 12.05 21.61
C LEU A 494 -12.21 11.60 22.37
N THR A 495 -11.24 11.00 21.67
CA THR A 495 -10.02 10.46 22.28
C THR A 495 -8.95 11.53 22.37
N GLU A 496 -8.41 11.76 23.57
CA GLU A 496 -7.28 12.65 23.79
C GLU A 496 -5.97 11.98 23.37
N ILE A 497 -5.03 12.76 22.83
CA ILE A 497 -3.67 12.30 22.52
C ILE A 497 -2.71 13.08 23.40
N GLN A 498 -1.98 12.37 24.28
CA GLN A 498 -0.95 12.97 25.14
C GLN A 498 0.43 12.63 24.60
N ASP A 499 1.28 13.64 24.49
CA ASP A 499 2.69 13.44 24.14
C ASP A 499 3.42 12.84 25.35
N VAL A 500 4.28 11.86 25.11
CA VAL A 500 5.12 11.25 26.14
C VAL A 500 6.54 11.80 25.94
N GLU A 501 7.23 12.15 27.02
CA GLU A 501 8.58 12.75 26.95
C GLU A 501 9.63 11.87 26.25
N ASP A 502 9.36 10.57 26.11
CA ASP A 502 10.18 9.61 25.33
C ASP A 502 9.44 9.17 24.06
N GLU A 503 9.13 10.08 23.15
CA GLU A 503 8.73 9.67 21.80
C GLU A 503 9.92 9.11 21.03
N ILE A 504 10.02 7.80 21.10
CA ILE A 504 10.96 7.01 20.28
C ILE A 504 10.55 7.16 18.81
N ASP A 505 11.44 7.64 17.97
CA ASP A 505 11.20 7.72 16.51
C ASP A 505 10.91 6.30 15.98
N ILE A 506 10.19 6.17 14.85
CA ILE A 506 9.91 4.85 14.25
C ILE A 506 11.22 4.10 14.00
N GLU A 507 12.25 4.83 13.68
CA GLU A 507 13.59 4.34 13.47
C GLU A 507 14.19 3.74 14.74
N ASP A 508 13.89 4.30 15.93
CA ASP A 508 14.33 3.79 17.23
C ASP A 508 13.61 2.51 17.69
N LEU A 509 12.46 2.19 17.06
CA LEU A 509 11.71 0.95 17.31
C LEU A 509 12.17 -0.22 16.44
N ILE A 510 12.96 0.07 15.41
CA ILE A 510 13.55 -0.91 14.51
C ILE A 510 14.96 -1.16 15.00
N GLU A 511 15.25 -2.39 15.38
CA GLU A 511 16.59 -2.79 15.77
C GLU A 511 17.56 -2.47 14.63
N GLU A 512 18.62 -1.69 14.95
CA GLU A 512 19.66 -1.43 13.99
C GLU A 512 20.45 -2.70 13.74
N GLU A 513 20.30 -3.26 12.57
CA GLU A 513 20.92 -4.53 12.18
C GLU A 513 21.62 -4.38 10.84
N GLN A 514 22.83 -4.91 10.77
CA GLN A 514 23.54 -5.02 9.49
C GLN A 514 22.87 -6.08 8.61
N CYS A 515 22.48 -5.69 7.44
CA CYS A 515 21.77 -6.53 6.48
C CYS A 515 22.50 -6.60 5.14
N VAL A 516 22.34 -7.72 4.47
CA VAL A 516 22.75 -7.91 3.07
C VAL A 516 21.53 -7.73 2.19
N PHE A 517 21.61 -6.79 1.27
CA PHE A 517 20.61 -6.52 0.27
C PHE A 517 21.02 -7.18 -1.05
N THR A 518 20.12 -7.91 -1.67
CA THR A 518 20.36 -8.51 -2.99
C THR A 518 19.36 -7.93 -3.99
N LEU A 519 19.88 -7.54 -5.16
CA LEU A 519 19.11 -7.04 -6.28
C LEU A 519 19.30 -7.98 -7.48
N SER A 520 18.21 -8.47 -8.09
CA SER A 520 18.29 -9.27 -9.29
C SER A 520 18.04 -8.43 -10.55
N HIS A 521 18.50 -8.92 -11.70
CA HIS A 521 18.31 -8.28 -13.01
C HIS A 521 16.81 -8.08 -13.36
N ALA A 522 15.96 -8.99 -12.94
CA ALA A 522 14.51 -8.85 -13.07
C ALA A 522 13.87 -7.88 -12.04
N GLY A 523 14.70 -7.20 -11.23
CA GLY A 523 14.26 -6.19 -10.26
C GLY A 523 13.71 -6.75 -8.95
N TYR A 524 14.04 -7.99 -8.57
CA TYR A 524 13.69 -8.52 -7.24
C TYR A 524 14.73 -8.06 -6.23
N CYS A 525 14.26 -7.48 -5.13
CA CYS A 525 15.10 -7.06 -4.02
C CYS A 525 14.65 -7.72 -2.71
N LYS A 526 15.60 -8.02 -1.84
CA LYS A 526 15.35 -8.49 -0.48
C LYS A 526 16.41 -8.04 0.47
N ARG A 527 16.09 -8.06 1.74
CA ARG A 527 16.97 -7.85 2.88
C ARG A 527 17.12 -9.16 3.64
N VAL A 528 18.35 -9.50 4.03
CA VAL A 528 18.67 -10.66 4.87
C VAL A 528 19.64 -10.20 5.95
N PRO A 529 19.40 -10.50 7.24
CA PRO A 529 20.36 -10.21 8.31
C PRO A 529 21.74 -10.76 7.97
N ALA A 530 22.79 -9.96 8.19
CA ALA A 530 24.17 -10.38 7.90
C ALA A 530 24.58 -11.63 8.71
N SER A 531 24.06 -11.78 9.93
CA SER A 531 24.24 -12.93 10.80
C SER A 531 23.76 -14.28 10.19
N THR A 532 22.91 -14.23 9.18
CA THR A 532 22.43 -15.43 8.45
C THR A 532 23.49 -16.04 7.55
N TYR A 533 24.53 -15.28 7.18
CA TYR A 533 25.63 -15.72 6.33
C TYR A 533 26.82 -16.13 7.18
N ARG A 534 27.00 -17.43 7.43
CA ARG A 534 28.18 -17.96 8.14
C ARG A 534 29.40 -17.93 7.22
N SER A 535 30.56 -17.47 7.75
CA SER A 535 31.84 -17.54 7.04
C SER A 535 32.25 -19.00 6.76
N GLN A 536 32.64 -19.30 5.51
CA GLN A 536 33.11 -20.63 5.13
C GLN A 536 34.62 -20.62 4.91
N LYS A 537 35.33 -21.69 5.39
CA LYS A 537 36.76 -21.89 5.13
C LYS A 537 37.04 -22.18 3.66
N ARG A 538 38.26 -21.88 3.20
CA ARG A 538 38.81 -22.18 1.84
C ARG A 538 38.38 -23.57 1.35
N GLY A 539 37.81 -23.68 0.14
CA GLY A 539 37.39 -24.95 -0.46
C GLY A 539 35.95 -25.37 -0.15
N GLY A 540 35.17 -24.54 0.54
CA GLY A 540 33.71 -24.76 0.75
C GLY A 540 32.92 -24.68 -0.54
N ARG A 541 31.86 -25.49 -0.66
CA ARG A 541 30.86 -25.32 -1.72
C ARG A 541 30.06 -24.07 -1.41
N GLY A 542 30.03 -23.10 -2.33
CA GLY A 542 29.25 -21.87 -2.20
C GLY A 542 27.80 -22.15 -1.78
N VAL A 543 27.17 -21.17 -1.12
CA VAL A 543 25.79 -21.29 -0.65
C VAL A 543 24.88 -20.51 -1.58
N THR A 544 23.79 -21.13 -2.03
CA THR A 544 22.81 -20.46 -2.88
C THR A 544 22.20 -19.27 -2.15
N GLY A 545 22.46 -18.07 -2.64
CA GLY A 545 22.00 -16.83 -2.02
C GLY A 545 20.56 -16.46 -2.39
N GLN A 546 20.03 -16.92 -3.53
CA GLN A 546 18.69 -16.60 -4.00
C GLN A 546 18.21 -17.66 -5.01
N THR A 547 16.93 -18.04 -4.96
CA THR A 547 16.32 -18.88 -6.00
C THR A 547 15.78 -17.98 -7.11
N LEU A 548 16.34 -18.09 -8.29
CA LEU A 548 16.05 -17.25 -9.45
C LEU A 548 15.15 -18.00 -10.46
N LYS A 549 14.50 -17.27 -11.37
CA LYS A 549 13.86 -17.86 -12.58
C LYS A 549 14.94 -18.21 -13.60
N GLU A 550 14.62 -19.04 -14.60
CA GLU A 550 15.56 -19.53 -15.62
C GLU A 550 16.32 -18.45 -16.42
N GLU A 551 15.87 -17.17 -16.36
CA GLU A 551 16.49 -16.04 -17.07
C GLU A 551 16.88 -14.87 -16.14
N ASP A 552 16.83 -15.04 -14.80
CA ASP A 552 17.14 -13.99 -13.82
C ASP A 552 18.48 -14.29 -13.11
N PHE A 553 19.24 -13.25 -12.77
CA PHE A 553 20.52 -13.37 -12.04
C PHE A 553 20.67 -12.22 -11.03
N VAL A 554 21.52 -12.40 -10.05
CA VAL A 554 21.82 -11.35 -9.06
C VAL A 554 22.71 -10.29 -9.72
N GLU A 555 22.21 -9.07 -9.80
CA GLU A 555 22.88 -7.93 -10.43
C GLU A 555 23.67 -7.09 -9.42
N GLY A 556 23.25 -7.06 -8.14
CA GLY A 556 23.91 -6.33 -7.10
C GLY A 556 23.72 -6.96 -5.72
N VAL A 557 24.79 -6.91 -4.92
CA VAL A 557 24.78 -7.28 -3.50
C VAL A 557 25.48 -6.15 -2.74
N PHE A 558 24.82 -5.60 -1.71
CA PHE A 558 25.43 -4.56 -0.90
C PHE A 558 25.02 -4.73 0.56
N ALA A 559 25.90 -4.33 1.46
CA ALA A 559 25.67 -4.33 2.89
C ALA A 559 25.25 -2.93 3.35
N ALA A 560 24.24 -2.86 4.21
CA ALA A 560 23.77 -1.63 4.81
C ALA A 560 23.07 -1.90 6.13
N SER A 561 23.02 -0.91 7.02
CA SER A 561 22.16 -0.93 8.20
C SER A 561 20.69 -0.84 7.80
N THR A 562 19.80 -1.39 8.63
CA THR A 562 18.36 -1.16 8.52
C THR A 562 18.00 0.33 8.51
N HIS A 563 18.83 1.18 9.14
CA HIS A 563 18.62 2.64 9.26
C HIS A 563 19.26 3.44 8.13
N ASP A 564 20.08 2.83 7.26
CA ASP A 564 20.68 3.52 6.12
C ASP A 564 19.65 3.85 5.03
N TYR A 565 19.92 4.90 4.27
CA TYR A 565 19.20 5.18 3.03
C TYR A 565 19.76 4.34 1.89
N ILE A 566 18.90 3.75 1.12
CA ILE A 566 19.23 3.06 -0.13
C ILE A 566 18.74 3.92 -1.28
N LEU A 567 19.68 4.37 -2.11
CA LEU A 567 19.40 5.12 -3.34
C LEU A 567 19.41 4.15 -4.51
N PHE A 568 18.28 3.97 -5.17
CA PHE A 568 18.14 3.15 -6.37
C PHE A 568 18.22 4.03 -7.61
N PHE A 569 19.31 3.94 -8.32
CA PHE A 569 19.50 4.65 -9.58
C PHE A 569 18.98 3.81 -10.74
N THR A 570 18.31 4.45 -11.72
CA THR A 570 17.69 3.74 -12.82
C THR A 570 18.38 4.04 -14.15
N ASN A 571 18.20 3.15 -15.11
CA ASN A 571 18.69 3.30 -16.47
C ASN A 571 18.21 4.59 -17.14
N LEU A 572 17.10 5.18 -16.68
CA LEU A 572 16.57 6.46 -17.17
C LEU A 572 17.20 7.69 -16.49
N GLY A 573 18.24 7.51 -15.66
CA GLY A 573 18.90 8.60 -14.95
C GLY A 573 18.12 9.19 -13.79
N LYS A 574 17.15 8.44 -13.24
CA LYS A 574 16.41 8.79 -12.02
C LYS A 574 16.98 8.11 -10.81
N VAL A 575 16.66 8.64 -9.62
CA VAL A 575 16.98 8.04 -8.33
C VAL A 575 15.75 7.97 -7.44
N HIS A 576 15.52 6.82 -6.83
CA HIS A 576 14.49 6.56 -5.84
C HIS A 576 15.15 6.29 -4.49
N ARG A 577 14.63 6.85 -3.40
CA ARG A 577 15.17 6.72 -2.04
C ARG A 577 14.26 5.86 -1.17
N ARG A 578 14.87 4.94 -0.40
CA ARG A 578 14.20 4.15 0.65
C ARG A 578 15.13 3.94 1.84
N LYS A 579 14.55 3.77 3.03
CA LYS A 579 15.29 3.28 4.21
C LYS A 579 15.48 1.77 4.12
N GLY A 580 16.57 1.23 4.65
CA GLY A 580 16.87 -0.20 4.63
C GLY A 580 15.73 -1.06 5.19
N TYR A 581 15.11 -0.65 6.29
CA TYR A 581 13.98 -1.36 6.90
C TYR A 581 12.70 -1.39 6.02
N GLN A 582 12.58 -0.51 5.04
CA GLN A 582 11.44 -0.49 4.11
C GLN A 582 11.55 -1.57 3.02
N ILE A 583 12.73 -2.17 2.85
CA ILE A 583 12.92 -3.33 1.98
C ILE A 583 12.49 -4.58 2.76
N PRO A 584 11.56 -5.39 2.22
CA PRO A 584 11.06 -6.56 2.93
C PRO A 584 12.17 -7.57 3.24
N GLU A 585 12.15 -8.07 4.49
CA GLU A 585 13.00 -9.18 4.89
C GLU A 585 12.52 -10.48 4.26
N ALA A 586 13.45 -11.30 3.84
CA ALA A 586 13.14 -12.60 3.25
C ALA A 586 14.21 -13.63 3.61
N GLY A 587 13.84 -14.88 3.63
CA GLY A 587 14.79 -15.97 3.87
C GLY A 587 15.89 -16.01 2.82
N ARG A 588 17.04 -16.57 3.17
CA ARG A 588 18.25 -16.62 2.33
C ARG A 588 17.99 -17.14 0.91
N THR A 589 17.17 -18.18 0.76
CA THR A 589 16.84 -18.78 -0.55
C THR A 589 15.62 -18.15 -1.23
N ALA A 590 14.88 -17.27 -0.56
CA ALA A 590 13.69 -16.63 -1.12
C ALA A 590 14.07 -15.67 -2.25
N ARG A 591 13.15 -15.47 -3.22
CA ARG A 591 13.33 -14.55 -4.35
C ARG A 591 13.33 -13.08 -3.93
N GLY A 592 12.64 -12.72 -2.85
CA GLY A 592 12.40 -11.35 -2.44
C GLY A 592 11.19 -10.71 -3.15
N THR A 593 11.06 -9.40 -3.02
CA THR A 593 9.95 -8.60 -3.54
C THR A 593 10.41 -7.83 -4.78
N ASN A 594 9.58 -7.79 -5.83
CA ASN A 594 9.90 -7.00 -7.01
C ASN A 594 9.83 -5.50 -6.65
N LEU A 595 10.85 -4.74 -7.04
CA LEU A 595 10.96 -3.31 -6.76
C LEU A 595 9.82 -2.47 -7.36
N VAL A 596 9.17 -2.93 -8.42
CA VAL A 596 7.95 -2.31 -8.98
C VAL A 596 6.82 -2.21 -7.94
N ASN A 597 6.80 -3.11 -6.93
CA ASN A 597 5.84 -3.06 -5.83
C ASN A 597 6.25 -2.12 -4.68
N ILE A 598 7.50 -1.64 -4.70
CA ILE A 598 8.08 -0.79 -3.65
C ILE A 598 8.32 0.63 -4.19
N LEU A 599 8.68 0.74 -5.47
CA LEU A 599 9.07 1.98 -6.16
C LEU A 599 8.13 2.25 -7.33
N PRO A 600 7.69 3.50 -7.55
CA PRO A 600 6.82 3.88 -8.65
C PRO A 600 7.65 4.04 -9.94
N PHE A 601 7.90 2.95 -10.66
CA PHE A 601 8.66 2.94 -11.90
C PHE A 601 7.82 3.35 -13.11
N GLU A 602 8.44 4.05 -14.05
CA GLU A 602 7.89 4.28 -15.38
C GLU A 602 8.03 3.04 -16.28
N PRO A 603 7.26 2.92 -17.37
CA PRO A 603 7.41 1.83 -18.32
C PRO A 603 8.84 1.76 -18.89
N GLY A 604 9.50 0.61 -18.73
CA GLY A 604 10.87 0.38 -19.17
C GLY A 604 11.96 0.86 -18.20
N GLU A 605 11.60 1.42 -17.06
CA GLU A 605 12.53 1.81 -16.01
C GLU A 605 13.04 0.59 -15.25
N LYS A 606 14.37 0.49 -15.08
CA LYS A 606 15.06 -0.58 -14.35
C LYS A 606 16.13 0.00 -13.45
N VAL A 607 16.36 -0.61 -12.30
CA VAL A 607 17.47 -0.22 -11.42
C VAL A 607 18.79 -0.71 -12.02
N THR A 608 19.77 0.17 -12.09
CA THR A 608 21.13 -0.11 -12.62
C THR A 608 22.20 0.00 -11.55
N ALA A 609 21.93 0.70 -10.45
CA ALA A 609 22.84 0.79 -9.32
C ALA A 609 22.08 1.04 -8.02
N GLY A 610 22.53 0.39 -6.94
CA GLY A 610 22.11 0.67 -5.57
C GLY A 610 23.27 1.31 -4.81
N LEU A 611 23.02 2.39 -4.10
CA LEU A 611 23.99 3.06 -3.25
C LEU A 611 23.43 3.21 -1.84
N THR A 612 24.25 2.85 -0.85
CA THR A 612 23.90 3.04 0.56
C THR A 612 24.44 4.36 1.07
N VAL A 613 23.63 5.10 1.81
CA VAL A 613 23.97 6.41 2.37
C VAL A 613 23.48 6.45 3.81
N HIS A 614 24.42 6.66 4.74
CA HIS A 614 24.10 6.84 6.16
C HIS A 614 23.52 8.24 6.40
N GLU A 615 24.26 9.27 5.93
CA GLU A 615 23.87 10.67 6.01
C GLU A 615 24.11 11.38 4.67
N PHE A 616 23.31 12.42 4.37
CA PHE A 616 23.49 13.28 3.18
C PHE A 616 24.49 14.41 3.51
N ASP A 617 25.74 14.06 3.49
CA ASP A 617 26.90 14.93 3.75
C ASP A 617 27.29 15.80 2.53
N GLU A 618 28.46 16.44 2.62
CA GLU A 618 29.02 17.28 1.54
C GLU A 618 29.70 16.45 0.43
N ASP A 619 29.63 15.12 0.48
CA ASP A 619 30.19 14.24 -0.53
C ASP A 619 29.50 14.42 -1.91
N HIS A 620 30.16 13.89 -2.90
CA HIS A 620 29.72 13.99 -4.29
C HIS A 620 29.37 12.61 -4.84
N LEU A 621 28.53 12.60 -5.88
CA LEU A 621 28.26 11.43 -6.69
C LEU A 621 28.82 11.63 -8.10
N VAL A 622 29.56 10.64 -8.56
CA VAL A 622 30.00 10.56 -9.96
C VAL A 622 29.16 9.51 -10.67
N LEU A 623 28.40 9.94 -11.65
CA LEU A 623 27.54 9.13 -12.50
C LEU A 623 28.23 8.87 -13.84
N VAL A 624 28.18 7.65 -14.32
CA VAL A 624 28.81 7.21 -15.58
C VAL A 624 27.78 6.54 -16.48
N THR A 625 27.75 6.97 -17.75
CA THR A 625 26.84 6.39 -18.75
C THR A 625 27.56 5.41 -19.67
N LYS A 626 26.80 4.54 -20.28
CA LYS A 626 27.26 3.53 -21.24
C LYS A 626 28.02 4.12 -22.43
N LYS A 627 27.62 5.31 -22.89
CA LYS A 627 28.29 6.06 -23.98
C LYS A 627 29.46 6.91 -23.52
N GLY A 628 29.92 6.74 -22.27
CA GLY A 628 31.14 7.39 -21.76
C GLY A 628 30.96 8.83 -21.31
N THR A 629 29.73 9.27 -21.03
CA THR A 629 29.45 10.53 -20.37
C THR A 629 29.59 10.38 -18.86
N VAL A 630 30.15 11.40 -18.21
CA VAL A 630 30.31 11.47 -16.76
C VAL A 630 29.69 12.74 -16.21
N LYS A 631 29.14 12.65 -15.00
CA LYS A 631 28.56 13.77 -14.29
C LYS A 631 28.92 13.71 -12.83
N ARG A 632 29.24 14.84 -12.21
CA ARG A 632 29.45 14.98 -10.79
C ARG A 632 28.36 15.88 -10.19
N LEU A 633 27.72 15.44 -9.12
CA LEU A 633 26.71 16.22 -8.40
C LEU A 633 26.89 16.04 -6.89
N GLU A 634 26.38 17.00 -6.11
CA GLU A 634 26.39 16.95 -4.64
C GLU A 634 25.39 15.90 -4.14
N LEU A 635 25.79 15.07 -3.19
CA LEU A 635 24.91 14.06 -2.56
C LEU A 635 23.74 14.73 -1.85
N SER A 636 23.95 15.86 -1.18
CA SER A 636 22.93 16.67 -0.52
C SER A 636 21.79 17.09 -1.44
N SER A 637 22.04 17.27 -2.74
CA SER A 637 21.03 17.61 -3.74
C SER A 637 19.99 16.51 -3.97
N LEU A 638 20.26 15.28 -3.53
CA LEU A 638 19.37 14.12 -3.60
C LEU A 638 18.57 13.89 -2.30
N ASN A 639 18.77 14.71 -1.27
CA ASN A 639 18.00 14.67 -0.04
C ASN A 639 16.61 15.27 -0.28
N THR A 640 15.68 14.45 -0.74
CA THR A 640 14.31 14.84 -1.04
C THR A 640 13.33 13.79 -0.55
N ALA A 641 12.20 14.23 -0.07
CA ALA A 641 11.12 13.37 0.38
C ALA A 641 10.21 12.85 -0.77
N ARG A 642 10.44 13.24 -2.02
CA ARG A 642 9.59 12.85 -3.16
C ARG A 642 9.64 11.36 -3.43
N LYS A 643 8.48 10.69 -3.34
CA LYS A 643 8.34 9.23 -3.56
C LYS A 643 8.44 8.80 -5.03
N ALA A 644 8.07 9.69 -5.96
CA ALA A 644 8.08 9.43 -7.40
C ALA A 644 9.48 9.34 -8.02
N GLY A 645 10.54 9.48 -7.21
CA GLY A 645 11.91 9.59 -7.69
C GLY A 645 12.21 10.98 -8.27
N ILE A 646 13.48 11.29 -8.37
CA ILE A 646 13.97 12.55 -8.95
C ILE A 646 14.99 12.27 -10.05
N ARG A 647 15.09 13.18 -10.99
CA ARG A 647 16.13 13.11 -12.03
C ARG A 647 17.49 13.41 -11.43
N ALA A 648 18.45 12.51 -11.62
CA ALA A 648 19.85 12.71 -11.24
C ALA A 648 20.74 13.06 -12.44
N LEU A 649 20.34 12.66 -13.66
CA LEU A 649 21.07 12.86 -14.90
C LEU A 649 20.09 12.95 -16.07
N THR A 650 20.32 13.89 -17.00
CA THR A 650 19.64 13.90 -18.31
C THR A 650 20.45 13.09 -19.31
N LEU A 651 19.87 11.99 -19.79
CA LEU A 651 20.52 11.08 -20.74
C LEU A 651 20.31 11.54 -22.19
N SER A 652 21.29 11.26 -23.05
CA SER A 652 21.16 11.37 -24.50
C SER A 652 20.36 10.19 -25.06
N ASP A 653 19.81 10.32 -26.26
CA ASP A 653 19.03 9.28 -26.90
C ASP A 653 19.81 7.95 -27.02
N GLY A 654 19.23 6.89 -26.48
CA GLY A 654 19.80 5.55 -26.47
C GLY A 654 21.05 5.40 -25.59
N ASP A 655 21.25 6.27 -24.58
CA ASP A 655 22.27 6.13 -23.55
C ASP A 655 21.63 5.62 -22.25
N GLU A 656 22.39 4.97 -21.40
CA GLU A 656 21.94 4.39 -20.14
C GLU A 656 22.94 4.71 -19.04
N LEU A 657 22.46 4.94 -17.82
CA LEU A 657 23.29 5.04 -16.63
C LEU A 657 23.77 3.64 -16.24
N ILE A 658 25.09 3.44 -16.05
CA ILE A 658 25.68 2.13 -15.75
C ILE A 658 26.40 2.06 -14.40
N ALA A 659 26.91 3.19 -13.90
CA ALA A 659 27.62 3.21 -12.60
C ALA A 659 27.38 4.53 -11.88
N VAL A 660 27.34 4.42 -10.55
CA VAL A 660 27.27 5.54 -9.61
C VAL A 660 28.25 5.30 -8.48
N MET A 661 29.10 6.30 -8.18
CA MET A 661 30.12 6.22 -7.16
C MET A 661 29.99 7.41 -6.21
N LYS A 662 30.15 7.18 -4.91
CA LYS A 662 30.27 8.23 -3.90
C LYS A 662 31.73 8.67 -3.82
N THR A 663 32.00 9.97 -3.86
CA THR A 663 33.34 10.55 -3.83
C THR A 663 33.42 11.74 -2.87
N ASP A 664 34.60 12.00 -2.32
CA ASP A 664 34.87 13.05 -1.33
C ASP A 664 35.51 14.33 -1.92
N GLY A 665 35.63 14.42 -3.25
CA GLY A 665 36.30 15.55 -3.92
C GLY A 665 37.78 15.38 -4.18
N HIS A 666 38.39 14.26 -3.77
CA HIS A 666 39.83 13.99 -3.88
C HIS A 666 40.14 12.66 -4.56
N GLN A 667 39.19 12.10 -5.32
CA GLN A 667 39.32 10.77 -5.91
C GLN A 667 39.71 10.81 -7.38
N ASN A 668 40.37 9.74 -7.82
CA ASN A 668 40.58 9.47 -9.24
C ASN A 668 39.55 8.48 -9.76
N ILE A 669 39.01 8.75 -10.94
CA ILE A 669 37.97 7.95 -11.55
C ILE A 669 38.58 7.09 -12.68
N MET A 670 38.34 5.79 -12.61
CA MET A 670 38.70 4.80 -13.63
C MET A 670 37.47 4.44 -14.44
N LEU A 671 37.57 4.53 -15.77
CA LEU A 671 36.57 4.00 -16.70
C LEU A 671 37.24 2.94 -17.58
N ALA A 672 36.51 1.87 -17.89
CA ALA A 672 36.99 0.83 -18.81
C ALA A 672 35.90 0.50 -19.86
N SER A 673 36.39 0.31 -21.11
CA SER A 673 35.51 0.01 -22.24
C SER A 673 35.56 -1.48 -22.61
N LYS A 674 34.49 -1.92 -23.27
CA LYS A 674 34.29 -3.31 -23.75
C LYS A 674 35.42 -3.78 -24.66
N ASN A 675 35.97 -2.87 -25.48
CA ASN A 675 37.09 -3.16 -26.37
C ASN A 675 38.47 -3.12 -25.69
N GLY A 676 38.47 -3.10 -24.34
CA GLY A 676 39.69 -3.28 -23.55
C GLY A 676 40.56 -2.04 -23.42
N MET A 677 39.96 -0.83 -23.49
CA MET A 677 40.62 0.43 -23.19
C MET A 677 40.23 0.88 -21.79
N ALA A 678 41.09 1.66 -21.11
CA ALA A 678 40.78 2.26 -19.82
C ALA A 678 41.41 3.65 -19.68
N ILE A 679 40.73 4.55 -18.96
CA ILE A 679 41.22 5.90 -18.66
C ILE A 679 41.06 6.18 -17.17
N CYS A 680 42.08 6.81 -16.59
CA CYS A 680 42.09 7.26 -15.21
C CYS A 680 42.30 8.77 -15.17
N PHE A 681 41.40 9.51 -14.54
CA PHE A 681 41.42 10.98 -14.46
C PHE A 681 40.95 11.47 -13.08
N ASP A 682 41.31 12.70 -12.72
CA ASP A 682 40.91 13.35 -11.48
C ASP A 682 39.41 13.70 -11.53
N GLU A 683 38.63 13.41 -10.47
CA GLU A 683 37.22 13.78 -10.40
C GLU A 683 36.97 15.28 -10.56
N ASN A 684 37.93 16.13 -10.18
CA ASN A 684 37.83 17.59 -10.33
C ASN A 684 37.91 18.07 -11.79
N ASP A 685 38.36 17.21 -12.72
CA ASP A 685 38.19 17.47 -14.16
C ASP A 685 36.72 17.51 -14.55
N VAL A 686 35.80 16.96 -13.72
CA VAL A 686 34.36 16.99 -13.86
C VAL A 686 33.79 18.03 -12.90
N ARG A 687 33.40 19.19 -13.41
CA ARG A 687 32.75 20.21 -12.56
C ARG A 687 31.48 19.68 -11.90
N VAL A 688 31.18 20.16 -10.71
CA VAL A 688 29.90 19.89 -10.03
C VAL A 688 28.74 20.50 -10.83
N MET A 689 27.68 19.72 -11.05
CA MET A 689 26.56 20.10 -11.90
C MET A 689 25.23 19.82 -11.22
N GLY A 690 24.23 20.65 -11.50
CA GLY A 690 22.86 20.44 -11.00
C GLY A 690 22.21 19.18 -11.60
N ARG A 691 21.15 18.68 -10.96
CA ARG A 691 20.44 17.43 -11.30
C ARG A 691 20.04 17.28 -12.77
N ASP A 692 19.59 18.37 -13.40
CA ASP A 692 19.06 18.37 -14.79
C ASP A 692 20.15 18.44 -15.88
N ALA A 693 21.44 18.52 -15.52
CA ALA A 693 22.52 18.57 -16.49
C ALA A 693 22.80 17.19 -17.11
N ALA A 694 23.21 17.17 -18.38
CA ALA A 694 23.54 15.96 -19.14
C ALA A 694 24.94 15.39 -18.84
N GLY A 695 25.82 16.13 -18.15
CA GLY A 695 27.20 15.70 -17.91
C GLY A 695 28.17 16.14 -19.01
N VAL A 696 29.38 15.56 -18.98
CA VAL A 696 30.46 15.85 -19.90
C VAL A 696 31.12 14.54 -20.36
N ARG A 697 31.87 14.57 -21.47
CA ARG A 697 32.55 13.36 -21.97
C ARG A 697 33.64 12.92 -20.98
N GLY A 698 33.52 11.70 -20.46
CA GLY A 698 34.53 11.04 -19.61
C GLY A 698 35.60 10.30 -20.42
N MET A 699 35.16 9.53 -21.41
CA MET A 699 36.04 8.77 -22.31
C MET A 699 35.58 8.91 -23.76
N MET A 700 36.54 8.94 -24.71
CA MET A 700 36.24 8.87 -26.13
C MET A 700 36.18 7.41 -26.55
N LEU A 701 34.99 6.96 -26.96
CA LEU A 701 34.73 5.61 -27.44
C LEU A 701 34.72 5.54 -28.98
N ASP A 702 35.11 4.42 -29.54
CA ASP A 702 34.91 4.11 -30.96
C ASP A 702 33.42 3.74 -31.22
N ALA A 703 32.99 3.69 -32.49
CA ALA A 703 31.56 3.65 -32.84
C ALA A 703 30.77 2.47 -32.24
N ASP A 704 31.43 1.33 -32.01
CA ASP A 704 30.82 0.11 -31.47
C ASP A 704 31.31 -0.25 -30.07
N ASP A 705 31.95 0.71 -29.37
CA ASP A 705 32.47 0.52 -28.02
C ASP A 705 31.53 1.11 -26.97
N GLU A 706 31.54 0.53 -25.80
CA GLU A 706 30.72 0.94 -24.66
C GLU A 706 31.51 0.80 -23.36
N ILE A 707 31.19 1.64 -22.34
CA ILE A 707 31.77 1.49 -21.01
C ILE A 707 31.13 0.25 -20.35
N VAL A 708 31.97 -0.62 -19.78
CA VAL A 708 31.55 -1.86 -19.10
C VAL A 708 31.75 -1.80 -17.59
N GLY A 709 32.40 -0.76 -17.09
CA GLY A 709 32.56 -0.54 -15.66
C GLY A 709 33.36 0.72 -15.36
N ALA A 710 33.16 1.18 -14.12
CA ALA A 710 33.84 2.33 -13.55
C ALA A 710 34.14 2.07 -12.07
N GLY A 711 35.16 2.75 -11.52
CA GLY A 711 35.51 2.62 -10.12
C GLY A 711 36.40 3.78 -9.65
N ILE A 712 36.57 3.90 -8.33
CA ILE A 712 37.46 4.88 -7.68
C ILE A 712 38.87 4.30 -7.66
N ALA A 713 39.79 4.93 -8.36
CA ALA A 713 41.19 4.51 -8.48
C ALA A 713 42.01 5.06 -7.31
N ALA A 714 42.20 4.29 -6.25
CA ALA A 714 43.03 4.65 -5.13
C ALA A 714 44.45 4.09 -5.27
N GLU A 715 45.46 4.78 -4.71
CA GLU A 715 46.86 4.36 -4.70
C GLU A 715 47.00 3.00 -3.98
N GLY A 716 47.81 2.09 -4.54
CA GLY A 716 48.02 0.76 -4.01
C GLY A 716 46.94 -0.28 -4.39
N LYS A 717 45.80 0.14 -4.95
CA LYS A 717 44.78 -0.79 -5.44
C LYS A 717 45.04 -1.26 -6.86
N GLN A 718 44.32 -2.26 -7.30
CA GLN A 718 44.47 -2.84 -8.64
C GLN A 718 43.12 -2.83 -9.35
N LEU A 719 43.21 -2.66 -10.68
CA LEU A 719 42.07 -2.85 -11.57
C LEU A 719 41.99 -4.36 -11.92
N LEU A 720 40.99 -5.03 -11.38
CA LEU A 720 40.58 -6.35 -11.84
C LEU A 720 39.80 -6.19 -13.12
N SER A 721 40.21 -6.91 -14.18
CA SER A 721 39.55 -6.93 -15.47
C SER A 721 39.18 -8.36 -15.82
N VAL A 722 37.92 -8.62 -16.14
CA VAL A 722 37.44 -9.97 -16.50
C VAL A 722 36.69 -9.91 -17.83
N THR A 723 36.93 -10.93 -18.66
CA THR A 723 36.35 -11.06 -20.01
C THR A 723 35.13 -11.99 -20.03
N GLU A 724 34.33 -11.92 -21.09
CA GLU A 724 33.11 -12.71 -21.25
C GLU A 724 33.37 -14.24 -21.10
N PHE A 725 34.57 -14.74 -21.48
CA PHE A 725 34.87 -16.17 -21.37
C PHE A 725 35.68 -16.52 -20.12
N GLY A 726 35.59 -15.69 -19.07
CA GLY A 726 36.11 -15.98 -17.74
C GLY A 726 37.63 -15.84 -17.58
N TYR A 727 38.32 -15.19 -18.50
CA TYR A 727 39.72 -14.80 -18.34
C TYR A 727 39.80 -13.50 -17.59
N GLY A 728 40.76 -13.37 -16.67
CA GLY A 728 40.91 -12.13 -15.92
C GLY A 728 42.34 -11.94 -15.38
N LYS A 729 42.59 -10.73 -14.90
CA LYS A 729 43.84 -10.31 -14.29
C LYS A 729 43.63 -9.08 -13.43
N ARG A 730 44.55 -8.89 -12.48
CA ARG A 730 44.69 -7.61 -11.78
C ARG A 730 45.82 -6.79 -12.41
N THR A 731 45.69 -5.47 -12.46
CA THR A 731 46.70 -4.56 -12.96
C THR A 731 46.83 -3.38 -11.98
N ALA A 732 48.02 -3.01 -11.57
CA ALA A 732 48.24 -1.88 -10.67
C ALA A 732 47.67 -0.57 -11.30
N ILE A 733 46.99 0.25 -10.51
CA ILE A 733 46.38 1.51 -10.96
C ILE A 733 47.42 2.45 -11.57
N GLU A 734 48.63 2.45 -11.04
CA GLU A 734 49.74 3.29 -11.52
C GLU A 734 50.17 3.00 -12.96
N GLU A 735 49.84 1.82 -13.50
CA GLU A 735 50.07 1.48 -14.92
C GLU A 735 49.17 2.30 -15.91
N TYR A 736 48.09 2.93 -15.39
CA TYR A 736 47.19 3.76 -16.18
C TYR A 736 47.50 5.26 -16.06
N MET A 737 48.57 5.60 -15.28
CA MET A 737 49.06 6.96 -15.12
C MET A 737 50.25 7.21 -16.10
N ARG A 738 50.42 8.44 -16.52
CA ARG A 738 51.51 8.86 -17.37
C ARG A 738 52.68 9.38 -16.51
N LEU A 739 53.93 9.02 -16.87
CA LEU A 739 55.11 9.58 -16.24
C LEU A 739 55.27 11.01 -16.71
N GLY A 740 55.24 12.00 -15.78
CA GLY A 740 55.50 13.39 -16.07
C GLY A 740 56.97 13.75 -16.20
N GLU A 741 57.29 14.97 -16.68
CA GLU A 741 58.65 15.48 -16.75
C GLU A 741 59.28 15.67 -15.37
N ASP A 742 58.46 15.77 -14.32
CA ASP A 742 58.85 15.85 -12.90
C ASP A 742 59.19 14.49 -12.30
N GLY A 743 59.15 13.39 -13.07
CA GLY A 743 59.42 12.03 -12.64
C GLY A 743 58.27 11.40 -11.80
N ARG A 744 57.14 12.10 -11.65
CA ARG A 744 55.94 11.57 -10.96
C ARG A 744 54.94 11.03 -11.93
N ARG A 745 54.11 10.11 -11.45
CA ARG A 745 52.99 9.58 -12.23
C ARG A 745 51.76 10.48 -12.06
N HIS A 746 51.17 10.92 -13.19
CA HIS A 746 49.98 11.75 -13.21
C HIS A 746 48.85 11.04 -13.95
N VAL A 747 47.63 11.22 -13.46
CA VAL A 747 46.42 10.74 -14.14
C VAL A 747 46.26 11.41 -15.50
N GLN A 748 45.43 10.83 -16.36
CA GLN A 748 45.18 11.39 -17.69
C GLN A 748 44.11 12.49 -17.59
N GLN A 749 44.07 13.36 -18.58
CA GLN A 749 42.92 14.27 -18.70
C GLN A 749 41.70 13.55 -19.19
N ARG A 750 40.55 13.90 -18.67
CA ARG A 750 39.22 13.39 -19.04
C ARG A 750 38.95 13.55 -20.55
N GLY A 751 38.17 12.64 -21.13
CA GLY A 751 37.68 12.75 -22.51
C GLY A 751 38.61 12.20 -23.57
N GLY A 752 39.78 11.62 -23.19
CA GLY A 752 40.68 10.91 -24.08
C GLY A 752 40.27 9.48 -24.41
N LYS A 753 40.97 8.80 -25.34
CA LYS A 753 40.76 7.37 -25.65
C LYS A 753 41.27 6.42 -24.56
N GLY A 754 42.04 6.90 -23.60
CA GLY A 754 42.66 6.09 -22.57
C GLY A 754 43.87 5.27 -23.04
N LEU A 755 44.21 4.24 -22.27
CA LEU A 755 45.31 3.31 -22.53
C LEU A 755 44.76 1.91 -22.70
N LYS A 756 45.53 1.05 -23.42
CA LYS A 756 45.13 -0.35 -23.57
C LYS A 756 45.15 -1.04 -22.20
N ASN A 757 44.02 -1.56 -21.78
CA ASN A 757 43.84 -2.27 -20.51
C ASN A 757 43.99 -3.78 -20.70
N TYR A 758 43.46 -4.33 -21.77
CA TYR A 758 43.43 -5.78 -21.99
C TYR A 758 43.81 -6.18 -23.41
N ASN A 759 44.53 -7.29 -23.58
CA ASN A 759 44.79 -7.81 -24.89
C ASN A 759 43.73 -8.84 -25.27
N LEU A 760 42.65 -8.35 -25.85
CA LEU A 760 41.50 -9.14 -26.25
C LEU A 760 41.81 -10.02 -27.49
N THR A 761 41.31 -11.24 -27.46
CA THR A 761 41.43 -12.22 -28.55
C THR A 761 40.13 -12.99 -28.70
N ALA A 762 39.98 -13.74 -29.80
CA ALA A 762 38.83 -14.63 -29.97
C ALA A 762 38.67 -15.68 -28.86
N LYS A 763 39.77 -15.99 -28.14
CA LYS A 763 39.79 -16.95 -27.03
C LYS A 763 39.25 -16.33 -25.73
N THR A 764 39.49 -15.03 -25.49
CA THR A 764 39.08 -14.34 -24.27
C THR A 764 37.68 -13.72 -24.36
N GLY A 765 37.23 -13.38 -25.56
CA GLY A 765 36.03 -12.58 -25.77
C GLY A 765 36.29 -11.10 -25.44
N ALA A 766 35.24 -10.28 -25.43
CA ALA A 766 35.28 -8.90 -25.03
C ALA A 766 35.41 -8.74 -23.51
N LEU A 767 35.71 -7.54 -23.01
CA LEU A 767 35.73 -7.26 -21.61
C LEU A 767 34.26 -7.29 -21.08
N ALA A 768 34.00 -8.08 -20.05
CA ALA A 768 32.68 -8.21 -19.43
C ALA A 768 32.47 -7.17 -18.33
N GLY A 769 33.55 -6.84 -17.61
CA GLY A 769 33.49 -5.83 -16.53
C GLY A 769 34.85 -5.59 -15.89
N VAL A 770 34.87 -4.60 -15.00
CA VAL A 770 36.05 -4.27 -14.17
C VAL A 770 35.62 -3.94 -12.76
N ALA A 771 36.54 -4.18 -11.79
CA ALA A 771 36.37 -3.78 -10.40
C ALA A 771 37.70 -3.28 -9.82
N ILE A 772 37.65 -2.33 -8.89
CA ILE A 772 38.83 -1.92 -8.13
C ILE A 772 38.92 -2.79 -6.90
N VAL A 773 40.05 -3.46 -6.71
CA VAL A 773 40.27 -4.43 -5.62
C VAL A 773 41.62 -4.23 -4.96
N ASP A 774 41.75 -4.74 -3.75
CA ASP A 774 43.04 -4.95 -3.09
C ASP A 774 43.21 -6.41 -2.67
N ASP A 775 44.37 -6.74 -2.01
CA ASP A 775 44.69 -8.11 -1.61
C ASP A 775 43.76 -8.64 -0.48
N THR A 776 43.07 -7.75 0.23
CA THR A 776 42.15 -8.12 1.33
C THR A 776 40.74 -8.40 0.87
N ASP A 777 40.40 -8.01 -0.36
CA ASP A 777 39.06 -8.20 -0.91
C ASP A 777 38.84 -9.64 -1.37
N ASP A 778 37.57 -10.06 -1.36
CA ASP A 778 37.09 -11.20 -2.13
C ASP A 778 36.39 -10.70 -3.40
N VAL A 779 36.38 -11.52 -4.42
CA VAL A 779 35.73 -11.21 -5.70
C VAL A 779 34.71 -12.28 -6.03
N MET A 780 33.54 -11.83 -6.43
CA MET A 780 32.47 -12.68 -6.93
C MET A 780 32.30 -12.51 -8.43
N LEU A 781 32.34 -13.60 -9.18
CA LEU A 781 32.09 -13.65 -10.61
C LEU A 781 30.79 -14.42 -10.85
N ILE A 782 29.94 -13.87 -11.70
CA ILE A 782 28.62 -14.44 -12.04
C ILE A 782 28.54 -14.67 -13.55
N GLU A 783 28.14 -15.86 -13.95
CA GLU A 783 27.87 -16.16 -15.36
C GLU A 783 26.36 -16.15 -15.67
N SER A 784 26.02 -15.99 -16.94
CA SER A 784 24.63 -15.93 -17.42
C SER A 784 23.78 -17.17 -17.11
N GLY A 785 24.40 -18.32 -16.89
CA GLY A 785 23.74 -19.56 -16.45
C GLY A 785 23.45 -19.61 -14.94
N GLY A 786 23.77 -18.54 -14.17
CA GLY A 786 23.51 -18.47 -12.74
C GLY A 786 24.58 -19.14 -11.87
N VAL A 787 25.70 -19.59 -12.46
CA VAL A 787 26.85 -20.11 -11.69
C VAL A 787 27.65 -18.95 -11.12
N LEU A 788 27.97 -19.06 -9.86
CA LEU A 788 28.67 -18.04 -9.09
C LEU A 788 29.96 -18.63 -8.51
N ILE A 789 31.06 -17.91 -8.64
CA ILE A 789 32.36 -18.24 -8.00
C ILE A 789 32.79 -17.08 -7.11
N ARG A 790 33.17 -17.39 -5.87
CA ARG A 790 33.85 -16.46 -4.96
C ARG A 790 35.30 -16.88 -4.76
N MET A 791 36.23 -15.95 -4.92
CA MET A 791 37.64 -16.16 -4.75
C MET A 791 38.29 -14.95 -4.06
N ALA A 792 39.43 -15.17 -3.36
CA ALA A 792 40.18 -14.06 -2.84
C ALA A 792 40.85 -13.28 -3.99
N ALA A 793 40.81 -11.96 -3.95
CA ALA A 793 41.53 -11.13 -4.93
C ALA A 793 43.04 -11.45 -4.94
N ALA A 794 43.63 -11.72 -3.76
CA ALA A 794 45.03 -12.14 -3.64
C ALA A 794 45.41 -13.37 -4.47
N ASP A 795 44.44 -14.27 -4.76
CA ASP A 795 44.70 -15.47 -5.58
C ASP A 795 44.79 -15.17 -7.11
N ILE A 796 44.41 -13.94 -7.51
CA ILE A 796 44.47 -13.47 -8.91
C ILE A 796 45.81 -12.75 -9.11
N ASN A 797 46.60 -13.24 -10.04
CA ASN A 797 47.92 -12.65 -10.30
C ASN A 797 47.84 -11.24 -10.87
N VAL A 798 48.79 -10.40 -10.47
CA VAL A 798 48.94 -9.03 -10.99
C VAL A 798 49.79 -9.08 -12.29
N TYR A 799 49.27 -8.51 -13.34
CA TYR A 799 49.92 -8.46 -14.66
C TYR A 799 49.90 -7.03 -15.21
N LYS A 800 50.78 -6.79 -16.17
CA LYS A 800 50.77 -5.54 -16.93
C LYS A 800 49.49 -5.39 -17.77
N ARG A 801 49.13 -4.11 -18.07
CA ARG A 801 47.87 -3.77 -18.74
C ARG A 801 47.63 -4.39 -20.12
N ASP A 802 48.68 -4.72 -20.88
CA ASP A 802 48.62 -5.26 -22.27
C ASP A 802 48.63 -6.78 -22.35
N THR A 803 48.37 -7.52 -21.28
CA THR A 803 48.36 -8.99 -21.20
C THR A 803 46.94 -9.56 -21.31
N GLN A 804 46.85 -10.89 -21.57
CA GLN A 804 45.56 -11.61 -21.66
C GLN A 804 45.04 -12.16 -20.32
N GLY A 805 45.82 -12.13 -19.25
CA GLY A 805 45.43 -12.73 -17.98
C GLY A 805 45.38 -14.25 -17.98
N VAL A 806 44.66 -14.80 -17.02
CA VAL A 806 44.51 -16.26 -16.77
C VAL A 806 43.02 -16.59 -16.63
N ILE A 807 42.69 -17.89 -16.69
CA ILE A 807 41.30 -18.35 -16.48
C ILE A 807 40.98 -18.20 -14.99
N LEU A 808 40.02 -17.36 -14.65
CA LEU A 808 39.45 -17.19 -13.28
C LEU A 808 38.23 -18.10 -13.11
N MET A 809 37.40 -18.20 -14.15
CA MET A 809 36.18 -18.99 -14.14
C MET A 809 36.09 -19.79 -15.45
N ARG A 810 35.72 -21.05 -15.36
CA ARG A 810 35.43 -21.86 -16.58
C ARG A 810 33.95 -21.67 -16.88
N VAL A 811 33.67 -20.96 -17.95
CA VAL A 811 32.30 -20.63 -18.41
C VAL A 811 31.82 -21.78 -19.30
N GLU A 812 30.60 -22.24 -19.09
CA GLU A 812 29.97 -23.28 -19.93
C GLU A 812 29.71 -22.78 -21.35
N GLN A 813 29.65 -23.71 -22.30
CA GLN A 813 29.50 -23.39 -23.73
C GLN A 813 28.12 -22.70 -23.95
N GLY A 814 28.15 -21.47 -24.41
CA GLY A 814 26.96 -20.63 -24.61
C GLY A 814 26.73 -19.58 -23.50
N ASN A 815 27.39 -19.72 -22.37
CA ASN A 815 27.30 -18.74 -21.26
C ASN A 815 28.42 -17.70 -21.33
N ARG A 816 28.26 -16.60 -20.57
CA ARG A 816 29.23 -15.52 -20.48
C ARG A 816 29.29 -14.99 -19.04
N VAL A 817 30.40 -14.48 -18.60
CA VAL A 817 30.47 -13.67 -17.38
C VAL A 817 29.71 -12.39 -17.59
N ILE A 818 28.84 -12.05 -16.63
CA ILE A 818 27.91 -10.91 -16.72
C ILE A 818 28.08 -9.91 -15.59
N SER A 819 28.61 -10.31 -14.43
CA SER A 819 28.86 -9.41 -13.30
C SER A 819 30.13 -9.77 -12.55
N ILE A 820 30.75 -8.74 -11.97
CA ILE A 820 31.96 -8.80 -11.15
C ILE A 820 31.75 -7.89 -9.95
N GLU A 821 31.71 -8.49 -8.76
CA GLU A 821 31.46 -7.74 -7.52
C GLU A 821 32.62 -7.91 -6.56
N PRO A 822 33.30 -6.83 -6.14
CA PRO A 822 34.26 -6.87 -5.04
C PRO A 822 33.50 -6.91 -3.73
N LEU A 823 33.95 -7.73 -2.80
CA LEU A 823 33.40 -7.87 -1.45
C LEU A 823 34.51 -7.59 -0.44
N ALA A 824 34.31 -6.62 0.44
CA ALA A 824 35.22 -6.45 1.59
C ALA A 824 35.23 -7.74 2.41
N ARG A 825 36.42 -8.22 2.76
CA ARG A 825 36.56 -9.38 3.63
C ARG A 825 36.33 -8.91 5.06
N GLU A 826 35.31 -9.43 5.74
CA GLU A 826 35.15 -9.23 7.19
C GLU A 826 36.34 -9.87 7.87
N GLU A 827 37.19 -9.08 8.51
CA GLU A 827 38.14 -9.56 9.47
C GLU A 827 37.37 -10.19 10.64
N ASP A 828 37.74 -11.41 11.01
CA ASP A 828 37.20 -12.14 12.14
C ASP A 828 37.27 -11.26 13.42
N ALA A 829 36.17 -10.61 13.78
CA ALA A 829 35.96 -9.97 15.07
C ALA A 829 35.79 -11.00 16.21
N ALA A 830 36.44 -12.17 16.12
CA ALA A 830 36.35 -13.27 17.04
C ALA A 830 37.68 -13.57 17.77
N ALA A 831 38.69 -12.68 17.72
CA ALA A 831 39.97 -12.90 18.38
C ALA A 831 40.14 -12.13 19.71
N ASP A 832 39.26 -11.21 20.09
CA ASP A 832 39.42 -10.40 21.33
C ASP A 832 38.43 -10.74 22.47
N ALA A 833 37.84 -11.93 22.46
CA ALA A 833 36.93 -12.37 23.53
C ALA A 833 37.50 -13.47 24.45
N GLU A 834 38.85 -13.74 24.42
CA GLU A 834 39.51 -14.64 25.36
C GLU A 834 40.70 -13.95 26.05
N GLU A 835 40.55 -12.78 26.61
CA GLU A 835 41.44 -12.22 27.65
C GLU A 835 40.78 -10.96 28.27
N VAL A 836 39.75 -11.13 29.12
CA VAL A 836 39.56 -10.35 30.36
C VAL A 836 38.70 -11.18 31.33
#